data_48052e5a167f40f43c3957d945c5b57e
#
_entry.id   48052e5a167f40f43c3957d945c5b57e
#
_cell.length_a   1.000
_cell.length_b   1.000
_cell.length_c   1.000
_cell.angle_alpha   90.00
_cell.angle_beta   90.00
_cell.angle_gamma   90.00
#
_symmetry.space_group_name_H-M   'P 1'
#
loop_
_entity.id
_entity.type
_entity.pdbx_description
1 polymer ?
#
loop_
_entity_poly.entity_id
_entity_poly.type
_entity_poly.pdbx_seq_one_letter_code
_entity_poly.pdbx_strand_id
1 'polypeptide(L)'
;MAVKIALAGNPNCGKTTLFNALTGSNQFVGNWPGVTVEKKEGRLKGHKDVTIMDLPGIYSLSPYTLEEVVARNYLVADRPDAIINIVDGTNIERNLYLSTQIMELGIPVIMAVNMMDIVAKNGDVIHIDKLSKRLGCEVVEISALKGTGITKAAEKAVALAQQKKRITPAHEFSSEAEEIIAKVEDKISSDIPQEQKRFFAIKLLEKDDKIAELLNLIPDVSAEIKELEDHFDDDTESIITNERYVYISSIIGECLTKAKKGEKLSTSDKIDRIVTNRFAALPIFAVVMFIVYYVSVTTVGAFLTDWTNDTLFAEWIIPGAQSFFESIHCADWLTGLVVDGIISGVGAVLGFVPQMLVLFIFLAFLESCGYMARVAFIMDRIFRKFGLSGKSFIPMLIGSGCGVPGVMASRTIENDRDRKMTIMTTTFIPCGAKLPIIAMIAGAFFNNSGWVATSAYFVGIAAIICSGIILKKTKMFAGDPAPFVMELPAYHWPTVGNVLRSMWERGWSFIKKAGTIILLSTIVLWFLMNFGWTDGGFGMIEAEQLNESILAKIGSAIAWIFAPLGWTAKAGEGWKMAVAAISGLIAKENVVATFGQLFNFGEVAEDGSEFWTNLAAIMTPVAAYGYLVFNLLCAPCFAAMGAIKREMNNAKWFWFAIGYQCGLAYIVALCIYQVGTLITVGTFGVGTVVAFLLIIGFIYLLFRPYKESNTLKFDAKKTVSAK
;
A
#
# COMPACT_ATOMS: atom_id res chain seq x y z
N MET A 1 7.56 -44.25 -5.10
CA MET A 1 6.92 -42.96 -5.51
C MET A 1 7.57 -41.87 -4.66
N ALA A 2 7.89 -40.72 -5.27
CA ALA A 2 8.42 -39.61 -4.50
C ALA A 2 7.34 -39.07 -3.56
N VAL A 3 7.65 -38.99 -2.27
CA VAL A 3 6.74 -38.47 -1.22
C VAL A 3 6.82 -36.96 -1.20
N LYS A 4 5.66 -36.27 -1.19
CA LYS A 4 5.56 -34.82 -1.09
C LYS A 4 5.00 -34.43 0.25
N ILE A 5 5.73 -33.61 0.98
CA ILE A 5 5.32 -33.06 2.28
C ILE A 5 5.23 -31.55 2.17
N ALA A 6 4.10 -30.96 2.58
CA ALA A 6 3.93 -29.52 2.63
C ALA A 6 4.26 -28.98 4.03
N LEU A 7 4.97 -27.84 4.08
CA LEU A 7 5.08 -27.03 5.29
C LEU A 7 4.04 -25.92 5.25
N ALA A 8 3.13 -25.92 6.22
CA ALA A 8 2.10 -24.91 6.38
C ALA A 8 2.20 -24.28 7.77
N GLY A 9 1.79 -23.03 7.90
CA GLY A 9 1.78 -22.32 9.18
C GLY A 9 1.62 -20.82 9.02
N ASN A 10 1.35 -20.16 10.13
CA ASN A 10 1.16 -18.71 10.16
C ASN A 10 2.46 -17.97 9.80
N PRO A 11 2.37 -16.72 9.35
CA PRO A 11 3.54 -15.86 9.25
C PRO A 11 4.27 -15.76 10.60
N ASN A 12 5.60 -15.74 10.56
CA ASN A 12 6.48 -15.64 11.73
C ASN A 12 6.49 -16.84 12.70
N CYS A 13 5.80 -17.94 12.43
CA CYS A 13 5.86 -19.16 13.26
C CYS A 13 7.20 -19.91 13.17
N GLY A 14 8.16 -19.45 12.36
CA GLY A 14 9.47 -20.09 12.16
C GLY A 14 9.54 -21.10 11.01
N LYS A 15 8.59 -21.04 10.07
CA LYS A 15 8.46 -21.95 8.93
C LYS A 15 9.73 -22.01 8.05
N THR A 16 10.23 -20.84 7.61
CA THR A 16 11.44 -20.75 6.79
C THR A 16 12.69 -21.28 7.53
N THR A 17 12.79 -21.06 8.83
CA THR A 17 13.86 -21.59 9.67
C THR A 17 13.81 -23.12 9.69
N LEU A 18 12.62 -23.70 9.88
CA LEU A 18 12.42 -25.14 9.84
C LEU A 18 12.71 -25.72 8.44
N PHE A 19 12.24 -25.09 7.38
CA PHE A 19 12.51 -25.51 6.01
C PHE A 19 14.02 -25.58 5.72
N ASN A 20 14.77 -24.52 6.09
CA ASN A 20 16.22 -24.48 5.91
C ASN A 20 16.94 -25.56 6.74
N ALA A 21 16.47 -25.85 7.95
CA ALA A 21 17.02 -26.91 8.78
C ALA A 21 16.80 -28.32 8.18
N LEU A 22 15.62 -28.56 7.60
CA LEU A 22 15.23 -29.84 6.99
C LEU A 22 15.91 -30.08 5.63
N THR A 23 16.06 -29.06 4.78
CA THR A 23 16.52 -29.21 3.39
C THR A 23 18.01 -28.87 3.22
N GLY A 24 18.54 -27.93 4.02
CA GLY A 24 19.92 -27.46 3.88
C GLY A 24 20.14 -26.68 2.59
N SER A 25 21.22 -27.01 1.85
CA SER A 25 21.58 -26.35 0.57
C SER A 25 20.82 -26.87 -0.67
N ASN A 26 20.04 -27.95 -0.52
CA ASN A 26 19.35 -28.62 -1.61
C ASN A 26 17.95 -28.00 -1.83
N GLN A 27 17.90 -26.72 -2.19
CA GLN A 27 16.66 -25.97 -2.37
C GLN A 27 16.55 -25.46 -3.81
N PHE A 28 15.33 -25.45 -4.32
CA PHE A 28 14.96 -24.80 -5.56
C PHE A 28 14.04 -23.61 -5.20
N VAL A 29 14.37 -22.45 -5.71
CA VAL A 29 13.59 -21.21 -5.50
C VAL A 29 13.12 -20.73 -6.87
N GLY A 30 11.82 -20.49 -6.99
CA GLY A 30 11.17 -19.97 -8.18
C GLY A 30 9.92 -19.23 -7.83
N ASN A 31 9.03 -18.99 -8.79
CA ASN A 31 7.70 -18.44 -8.52
C ASN A 31 6.64 -19.48 -8.79
N TRP A 32 5.52 -19.38 -8.10
CA TRP A 32 4.34 -20.18 -8.42
C TRP A 32 3.82 -19.81 -9.82
N PRO A 33 3.32 -20.75 -10.61
CA PRO A 33 2.83 -20.48 -11.96
C PRO A 33 1.77 -19.38 -11.99
N GLY A 34 1.99 -18.36 -12.82
CA GLY A 34 1.03 -17.27 -13.05
C GLY A 34 0.95 -16.19 -11.95
N VAL A 35 1.75 -16.28 -10.90
CA VAL A 35 1.77 -15.30 -9.79
C VAL A 35 3.20 -14.93 -9.36
N THR A 36 3.34 -13.81 -8.67
CA THR A 36 4.63 -13.31 -8.15
C THR A 36 5.02 -13.88 -6.77
N VAL A 37 4.28 -14.89 -6.31
CA VAL A 37 4.52 -15.53 -5.01
C VAL A 37 5.68 -16.50 -5.13
N GLU A 38 6.64 -16.43 -4.19
CA GLU A 38 7.83 -17.27 -4.18
C GLU A 38 7.48 -18.72 -3.86
N LYS A 39 8.00 -19.66 -4.65
CA LYS A 39 7.90 -21.10 -4.47
C LYS A 39 9.25 -21.65 -4.03
N LYS A 40 9.27 -22.33 -2.88
CA LYS A 40 10.47 -23.01 -2.37
C LYS A 40 10.19 -24.50 -2.22
N GLU A 41 11.02 -25.30 -2.85
CA GLU A 41 11.00 -26.75 -2.67
C GLU A 41 12.41 -27.28 -2.39
N GLY A 42 12.51 -28.35 -1.61
CA GLY A 42 13.78 -28.93 -1.26
C GLY A 42 13.67 -30.40 -0.88
N ARG A 43 14.78 -31.14 -1.02
CA ARG A 43 14.84 -32.54 -0.60
C ARG A 43 15.13 -32.66 0.89
N LEU A 44 14.42 -33.55 1.56
CA LEU A 44 14.64 -33.82 3.00
C LEU A 44 16.03 -34.45 3.20
N LYS A 45 16.78 -33.92 4.15
CA LYS A 45 18.07 -34.51 4.56
C LYS A 45 17.87 -35.96 5.00
N GLY A 46 18.68 -36.86 4.47
CA GLY A 46 18.56 -38.29 4.79
C GLY A 46 17.53 -39.08 3.97
N HIS A 47 16.63 -38.44 3.26
CA HIS A 47 15.57 -39.05 2.45
C HIS A 47 15.54 -38.46 1.04
N LYS A 48 16.24 -39.12 0.08
CA LYS A 48 16.35 -38.64 -1.29
C LYS A 48 15.00 -38.60 -2.06
N ASP A 49 14.06 -39.43 -1.65
CA ASP A 49 12.75 -39.61 -2.30
C ASP A 49 11.66 -38.72 -1.70
N VAL A 50 11.99 -37.86 -0.71
CA VAL A 50 11.05 -36.98 -0.04
C VAL A 50 11.34 -35.56 -0.41
N THR A 51 10.33 -34.89 -0.99
CA THR A 51 10.36 -33.47 -1.32
C THR A 51 9.51 -32.68 -0.33
N ILE A 52 10.09 -31.63 0.22
CA ILE A 52 9.39 -30.69 1.09
C ILE A 52 9.06 -29.43 0.30
N MET A 53 7.80 -29.01 0.36
CA MET A 53 7.29 -27.78 -0.24
C MET A 53 7.04 -26.74 0.84
N ASP A 54 7.73 -25.59 0.79
CA ASP A 54 7.47 -24.47 1.70
C ASP A 54 6.30 -23.63 1.13
N LEU A 55 5.15 -23.68 1.79
CA LEU A 55 4.01 -22.86 1.44
C LEU A 55 4.18 -21.43 1.96
N PRO A 56 3.57 -20.43 1.35
CA PRO A 56 3.50 -19.08 1.92
C PRO A 56 2.94 -19.09 3.34
N GLY A 57 3.36 -18.16 4.18
CA GLY A 57 2.76 -17.98 5.51
C GLY A 57 1.36 -17.42 5.39
N ILE A 58 0.36 -18.12 5.94
CA ILE A 58 -1.04 -17.79 5.81
C ILE A 58 -1.73 -17.81 7.17
N TYR A 59 -2.79 -17.04 7.32
CA TYR A 59 -3.61 -17.07 8.54
C TYR A 59 -4.87 -17.90 8.39
N SER A 60 -5.35 -18.06 7.16
CA SER A 60 -6.57 -18.78 6.83
C SER A 60 -6.47 -19.43 5.43
N LEU A 61 -7.27 -20.47 5.20
CA LEU A 61 -7.52 -21.01 3.86
C LEU A 61 -8.69 -20.31 3.15
N SER A 62 -9.33 -19.30 3.76
CA SER A 62 -10.25 -18.37 3.09
C SER A 62 -9.43 -17.29 2.42
N PRO A 63 -9.41 -17.19 1.07
CA PRO A 63 -8.39 -16.43 0.38
C PRO A 63 -8.74 -14.93 0.30
N TYR A 64 -8.09 -14.17 1.15
CA TYR A 64 -8.02 -12.71 1.05
C TYR A 64 -6.77 -12.23 0.33
N THR A 65 -5.70 -13.07 0.30
CA THR A 65 -4.41 -12.75 -0.29
C THR A 65 -4.04 -13.73 -1.40
N LEU A 66 -3.10 -13.32 -2.28
CA LEU A 66 -2.57 -14.22 -3.33
C LEU A 66 -1.83 -15.40 -2.72
N GLU A 67 -1.14 -15.19 -1.61
CA GLU A 67 -0.43 -16.20 -0.84
C GLU A 67 -1.38 -17.27 -0.32
N GLU A 68 -2.54 -16.87 0.20
CA GLU A 68 -3.58 -17.78 0.70
C GLU A 68 -4.23 -18.57 -0.45
N VAL A 69 -4.49 -17.92 -1.59
CA VAL A 69 -4.97 -18.61 -2.81
C VAL A 69 -3.98 -19.68 -3.25
N VAL A 70 -2.69 -19.36 -3.32
CA VAL A 70 -1.64 -20.29 -3.73
C VAL A 70 -1.54 -21.48 -2.79
N ALA A 71 -1.47 -21.22 -1.48
CA ALA A 71 -1.37 -22.27 -0.46
C ALA A 71 -2.59 -23.19 -0.48
N ARG A 72 -3.80 -22.64 -0.54
CA ARG A 72 -5.05 -23.39 -0.63
C ARG A 72 -5.11 -24.25 -1.89
N ASN A 73 -4.83 -23.66 -3.07
CA ASN A 73 -4.90 -24.37 -4.33
C ASN A 73 -3.91 -25.55 -4.35
N TYR A 74 -2.71 -25.35 -3.82
CA TYR A 74 -1.76 -26.45 -3.67
C TYR A 74 -2.26 -27.56 -2.75
N LEU A 75 -2.81 -27.21 -1.58
CA LEU A 75 -3.30 -28.19 -0.62
C LEU A 75 -4.55 -28.95 -1.13
N VAL A 76 -5.44 -28.26 -1.85
CA VAL A 76 -6.69 -28.88 -2.35
C VAL A 76 -6.49 -29.62 -3.65
N ALA A 77 -5.76 -29.05 -4.63
CA ALA A 77 -5.61 -29.60 -5.97
C ALA A 77 -4.42 -30.58 -6.11
N ASP A 78 -3.23 -30.17 -5.63
CA ASP A 78 -2.02 -31.01 -5.72
C ASP A 78 -1.95 -32.10 -4.64
N ARG A 79 -2.64 -31.93 -3.52
CA ARG A 79 -2.78 -32.86 -2.40
C ARG A 79 -1.46 -33.53 -2.00
N PRO A 80 -0.63 -32.89 -1.17
CA PRO A 80 0.59 -33.51 -0.65
C PRO A 80 0.26 -34.78 0.15
N ASP A 81 1.21 -35.70 0.25
CA ASP A 81 1.05 -36.94 0.99
C ASP A 81 0.94 -36.77 2.53
N ALA A 82 1.54 -35.66 3.04
CA ALA A 82 1.38 -35.24 4.43
C ALA A 82 1.64 -33.70 4.54
N ILE A 83 1.18 -33.12 5.65
CA ILE A 83 1.42 -31.74 6.01
C ILE A 83 2.15 -31.66 7.34
N ILE A 84 3.23 -30.88 7.42
CA ILE A 84 3.79 -30.41 8.68
C ILE A 84 3.21 -29.03 8.95
N ASN A 85 2.28 -28.94 9.88
CA ASN A 85 1.70 -27.66 10.31
C ASN A 85 2.52 -27.09 11.46
N ILE A 86 3.15 -25.95 11.24
CA ILE A 86 4.01 -25.29 12.22
C ILE A 86 3.17 -24.27 12.99
N VAL A 87 3.16 -24.43 14.30
CA VAL A 87 2.39 -23.63 15.24
C VAL A 87 3.33 -22.92 16.19
N ASP A 88 3.16 -21.61 16.36
CA ASP A 88 3.86 -20.84 17.38
C ASP A 88 3.30 -21.15 18.76
N GLY A 89 4.09 -21.83 19.61
CA GLY A 89 3.68 -22.18 20.97
C GLY A 89 3.46 -20.98 21.89
N THR A 90 4.02 -19.82 21.58
CA THR A 90 3.81 -18.59 22.37
C THR A 90 2.46 -17.95 22.10
N ASN A 91 1.87 -18.24 20.92
CA ASN A 91 0.57 -17.73 20.44
C ASN A 91 -0.31 -18.88 19.89
N ILE A 92 -0.37 -19.98 20.63
CA ILE A 92 -0.98 -21.23 20.15
C ILE A 92 -2.45 -21.07 19.75
N GLU A 93 -3.23 -20.32 20.52
CA GLU A 93 -4.67 -20.10 20.29
C GLU A 93 -4.95 -19.61 18.88
N ARG A 94 -4.24 -18.59 18.45
CA ARG A 94 -4.40 -17.99 17.12
C ARG A 94 -3.92 -18.92 16.00
N ASN A 95 -2.83 -19.63 16.24
CA ASN A 95 -2.27 -20.55 15.23
C ASN A 95 -3.16 -21.77 15.01
N LEU A 96 -3.94 -22.17 16.02
CA LEU A 96 -4.90 -23.27 15.90
C LEU A 96 -6.04 -22.95 14.91
N TYR A 97 -6.34 -21.68 14.65
CA TYR A 97 -7.36 -21.31 13.66
C TYR A 97 -7.03 -21.86 12.25
N LEU A 98 -5.81 -21.65 11.79
CA LEU A 98 -5.35 -22.25 10.53
C LEU A 98 -5.26 -23.78 10.65
N SER A 99 -4.82 -24.29 11.80
CA SER A 99 -4.66 -25.73 12.04
C SER A 99 -5.98 -26.48 11.90
N THR A 100 -7.10 -25.93 12.40
CA THR A 100 -8.43 -26.54 12.23
C THR A 100 -8.82 -26.63 10.76
N GLN A 101 -8.58 -25.59 9.98
CA GLN A 101 -8.88 -25.58 8.56
C GLN A 101 -8.00 -26.55 7.74
N ILE A 102 -6.72 -26.70 8.11
CA ILE A 102 -5.83 -27.66 7.46
C ILE A 102 -6.30 -29.09 7.74
N MET A 103 -6.77 -29.37 8.95
CA MET A 103 -7.29 -30.71 9.31
C MET A 103 -8.59 -31.06 8.57
N GLU A 104 -9.42 -30.08 8.23
CA GLU A 104 -10.65 -30.25 7.41
C GLU A 104 -10.36 -30.77 5.98
N LEU A 105 -9.14 -30.61 5.48
CA LEU A 105 -8.77 -31.12 4.15
C LEU A 105 -8.64 -32.65 4.08
N GLY A 106 -8.65 -33.36 5.21
CA GLY A 106 -8.51 -34.79 5.27
C GLY A 106 -7.12 -35.33 4.87
N ILE A 107 -6.13 -34.45 4.78
CA ILE A 107 -4.73 -34.78 4.50
C ILE A 107 -4.05 -35.15 5.85
N PRO A 108 -3.15 -36.15 5.90
CA PRO A 108 -2.40 -36.45 7.10
C PRO A 108 -1.58 -35.25 7.61
N VAL A 109 -1.78 -34.86 8.87
CA VAL A 109 -1.13 -33.69 9.49
C VAL A 109 -0.28 -34.11 10.68
N ILE A 110 0.95 -33.60 10.72
CA ILE A 110 1.79 -33.53 11.92
C ILE A 110 1.82 -32.09 12.40
N MET A 111 1.44 -31.84 13.65
CA MET A 111 1.56 -30.51 14.23
C MET A 111 2.92 -30.34 14.91
N ALA A 112 3.71 -29.38 14.46
CA ALA A 112 5.01 -29.03 15.03
C ALA A 112 4.87 -27.75 15.85
N VAL A 113 4.79 -27.89 17.18
CA VAL A 113 4.71 -26.72 18.08
C VAL A 113 6.11 -26.17 18.28
N ASN A 114 6.34 -25.00 17.70
CA ASN A 114 7.64 -24.32 17.69
C ASN A 114 7.76 -23.31 18.85
N MET A 115 8.97 -22.81 19.06
CA MET A 115 9.32 -21.86 20.13
C MET A 115 9.10 -22.41 21.55
N MET A 116 9.17 -23.74 21.72
CA MET A 116 9.00 -24.39 23.03
C MET A 116 10.05 -23.95 24.06
N ASP A 117 11.22 -23.51 23.62
CA ASP A 117 12.23 -22.89 24.47
C ASP A 117 11.79 -21.53 25.05
N ILE A 118 10.99 -20.77 24.33
CA ILE A 118 10.40 -19.51 24.80
C ILE A 118 9.24 -19.81 25.75
N VAL A 119 8.37 -20.76 25.39
CA VAL A 119 7.26 -21.21 26.25
C VAL A 119 7.79 -21.65 27.61
N ALA A 120 8.81 -22.52 27.64
CA ALA A 120 9.44 -22.98 28.88
C ALA A 120 10.09 -21.81 29.66
N LYS A 121 10.75 -20.85 28.97
CA LYS A 121 11.33 -19.67 29.62
C LYS A 121 10.26 -18.77 30.27
N ASN A 122 9.08 -18.70 29.68
CA ASN A 122 7.94 -17.98 30.25
C ASN A 122 7.30 -18.70 31.45
N GLY A 123 7.62 -19.97 31.64
CA GLY A 123 7.04 -20.84 32.65
C GLY A 123 5.68 -21.42 32.29
N ASP A 124 5.26 -21.25 31.03
CA ASP A 124 4.03 -21.82 30.50
C ASP A 124 4.26 -23.33 30.18
N VAL A 125 3.21 -24.13 30.28
CA VAL A 125 3.25 -25.56 29.97
C VAL A 125 2.15 -25.88 28.97
N ILE A 126 2.56 -26.43 27.82
CA ILE A 126 1.64 -26.97 26.82
C ILE A 126 1.61 -28.49 27.00
N HIS A 127 0.43 -29.04 27.31
CA HIS A 127 0.23 -30.47 27.48
C HIS A 127 0.07 -31.17 26.12
N ILE A 128 1.18 -31.55 25.50
CA ILE A 128 1.24 -32.08 24.12
C ILE A 128 0.34 -33.31 23.94
N ASP A 129 0.31 -34.22 24.92
CA ASP A 129 -0.52 -35.46 24.86
C ASP A 129 -2.02 -35.13 24.85
N LYS A 130 -2.44 -34.12 25.62
CA LYS A 130 -3.83 -33.67 25.63
C LYS A 130 -4.18 -32.97 24.31
N LEU A 131 -3.27 -32.11 23.84
CA LEU A 131 -3.43 -31.42 22.59
C LEU A 131 -3.54 -32.39 21.40
N SER A 132 -2.68 -33.41 21.36
CA SER A 132 -2.73 -34.45 20.34
C SER A 132 -4.05 -35.24 20.36
N LYS A 133 -4.56 -35.59 21.53
CA LYS A 133 -5.86 -36.27 21.66
C LYS A 133 -7.04 -35.38 21.19
N ARG A 134 -7.03 -34.13 21.59
CA ARG A 134 -8.12 -33.21 21.24
C ARG A 134 -8.15 -32.86 19.75
N LEU A 135 -6.99 -32.73 19.13
CA LEU A 135 -6.89 -32.41 17.71
C LEU A 135 -6.97 -33.67 16.81
N GLY A 136 -6.81 -34.84 17.36
CA GLY A 136 -6.81 -36.07 16.57
C GLY A 136 -5.59 -36.25 15.65
N CYS A 137 -4.52 -35.50 15.86
CA CYS A 137 -3.28 -35.57 15.09
C CYS A 137 -2.06 -35.69 15.99
N GLU A 138 -0.95 -36.18 15.44
CA GLU A 138 0.30 -36.23 16.20
C GLU A 138 0.89 -34.83 16.39
N VAL A 139 1.29 -34.52 17.62
CA VAL A 139 1.90 -33.24 17.99
C VAL A 139 3.35 -33.48 18.43
N VAL A 140 4.26 -32.62 17.96
CA VAL A 140 5.70 -32.71 18.26
C VAL A 140 6.19 -31.33 18.72
N GLU A 141 6.91 -31.32 19.84
CA GLU A 141 7.61 -30.14 20.33
C GLU A 141 8.87 -29.88 19.52
N ILE A 142 9.05 -28.65 19.05
CA ILE A 142 10.26 -28.24 18.33
C ILE A 142 10.78 -26.89 18.81
N SER A 143 12.06 -26.66 18.57
CA SER A 143 12.65 -25.32 18.50
C SER A 143 13.46 -25.24 17.22
N ALA A 144 12.89 -24.60 16.21
CA ALA A 144 13.53 -24.47 14.90
C ALA A 144 14.87 -23.71 14.99
N LEU A 145 14.96 -22.73 15.89
CA LEU A 145 16.17 -21.95 16.12
C LEU A 145 17.29 -22.79 16.77
N LYS A 146 16.95 -23.65 17.74
CA LYS A 146 17.91 -24.52 18.45
C LYS A 146 18.14 -25.86 17.77
N GLY A 147 17.36 -26.18 16.73
CA GLY A 147 17.45 -27.45 16.03
C GLY A 147 16.87 -28.66 16.78
N THR A 148 16.15 -28.47 17.90
CA THR A 148 15.59 -29.56 18.69
C THR A 148 14.24 -30.01 18.14
N GLY A 149 14.01 -31.36 18.15
CA GLY A 149 12.74 -31.98 17.75
C GLY A 149 12.48 -32.03 16.22
N ILE A 150 13.30 -31.37 15.39
CA ILE A 150 13.09 -31.20 13.94
C ILE A 150 13.12 -32.59 13.24
N THR A 151 14.12 -33.39 13.50
CA THR A 151 14.28 -34.73 12.89
C THR A 151 13.10 -35.64 13.26
N LYS A 152 12.67 -35.63 14.53
CA LYS A 152 11.51 -36.38 15.00
C LYS A 152 10.21 -36.01 14.28
N ALA A 153 9.99 -34.68 14.05
CA ALA A 153 8.82 -34.20 13.31
C ALA A 153 8.87 -34.66 11.84
N ALA A 154 10.05 -34.57 11.20
CA ALA A 154 10.24 -35.02 9.82
C ALA A 154 10.04 -36.54 9.65
N GLU A 155 10.64 -37.35 10.50
CA GLU A 155 10.50 -38.85 10.46
C GLU A 155 9.04 -39.26 10.63
N LYS A 156 8.33 -38.63 11.58
CA LYS A 156 6.91 -38.88 11.78
C LYS A 156 6.06 -38.48 10.57
N ALA A 157 6.37 -37.35 9.95
CA ALA A 157 5.68 -36.91 8.74
C ALA A 157 5.92 -37.87 7.56
N VAL A 158 7.14 -38.36 7.39
CA VAL A 158 7.47 -39.40 6.39
C VAL A 158 6.73 -40.69 6.65
N ALA A 159 6.73 -41.15 7.90
CA ALA A 159 6.01 -42.38 8.28
C ALA A 159 4.50 -42.26 8.03
N LEU A 160 3.92 -41.12 8.36
CA LEU A 160 2.50 -40.80 8.14
C LEU A 160 2.15 -40.77 6.66
N ALA A 161 3.00 -40.10 5.84
CA ALA A 161 2.84 -40.02 4.39
C ALA A 161 2.90 -41.41 3.72
N GLN A 162 3.75 -42.32 4.22
CA GLN A 162 3.87 -43.71 3.72
C GLN A 162 2.66 -44.57 4.06
N GLN A 163 2.02 -44.33 5.21
CA GLN A 163 0.83 -45.07 5.64
C GLN A 163 -0.40 -44.78 4.81
N LYS A 164 -0.42 -43.62 4.11
CA LYS A 164 -1.58 -43.15 3.33
C LYS A 164 -2.91 -43.16 4.10
N LYS A 165 -2.81 -43.09 5.44
CA LYS A 165 -3.98 -43.10 6.32
C LYS A 165 -4.69 -41.76 6.25
N ARG A 166 -5.93 -41.78 5.79
CA ARG A 166 -6.79 -40.62 5.78
C ARG A 166 -7.22 -40.26 7.20
N ILE A 167 -7.27 -38.94 7.49
CA ILE A 167 -7.65 -38.46 8.81
C ILE A 167 -9.02 -37.80 8.69
N THR A 168 -9.93 -38.17 9.58
CA THR A 168 -11.19 -37.46 9.79
C THR A 168 -10.95 -36.34 10.81
N PRO A 169 -11.38 -35.12 10.58
CA PRO A 169 -11.25 -34.06 11.56
C PRO A 169 -11.93 -34.44 12.87
N ALA A 170 -11.23 -34.21 13.98
CA ALA A 170 -11.77 -34.50 15.31
C ALA A 170 -12.59 -33.33 15.89
N HIS A 171 -12.61 -32.18 15.23
CA HIS A 171 -13.36 -31.02 15.71
C HIS A 171 -14.82 -31.06 15.24
N GLU A 172 -15.70 -30.77 16.17
CA GLU A 172 -17.13 -30.65 15.97
C GLU A 172 -17.54 -29.26 16.43
N PHE A 173 -18.42 -28.65 15.66
CA PHE A 173 -19.08 -27.38 16.00
C PHE A 173 -20.31 -27.64 16.88
N SER A 174 -21.13 -26.62 17.12
CA SER A 174 -22.42 -26.83 17.79
C SER A 174 -23.29 -27.85 17.04
N SER A 175 -24.17 -28.54 17.75
CA SER A 175 -25.04 -29.58 17.14
C SER A 175 -25.88 -29.03 15.99
N GLU A 176 -26.31 -27.79 16.10
CA GLU A 176 -27.10 -27.08 15.10
C GLU A 176 -26.27 -26.76 13.84
N ALA A 177 -25.04 -26.31 14.02
CA ALA A 177 -24.13 -26.05 12.89
C ALA A 177 -23.73 -27.35 12.18
N GLU A 178 -23.46 -28.44 12.95
CA GLU A 178 -23.10 -29.76 12.38
C GLU A 178 -24.25 -30.36 11.56
N GLU A 179 -25.49 -30.20 12.00
CA GLU A 179 -26.66 -30.69 11.23
C GLU A 179 -26.75 -29.99 9.87
N ILE A 180 -26.52 -28.68 9.84
CA ILE A 180 -26.56 -27.90 8.59
C ILE A 180 -25.36 -28.24 7.70
N ILE A 181 -24.16 -28.40 8.27
CA ILE A 181 -22.97 -28.84 7.53
C ILE A 181 -23.22 -30.20 6.87
N ALA A 182 -23.79 -31.16 7.59
CA ALA A 182 -24.10 -32.49 7.06
C ALA A 182 -25.10 -32.42 5.88
N LYS A 183 -26.15 -31.56 5.97
CA LYS A 183 -27.07 -31.31 4.85
C LYS A 183 -26.35 -30.80 3.60
N VAL A 184 -25.34 -29.92 3.78
CA VAL A 184 -24.55 -29.41 2.67
C VAL A 184 -23.57 -30.46 2.12
N GLU A 185 -22.94 -31.27 2.98
CA GLU A 185 -22.07 -32.37 2.54
C GLU A 185 -22.79 -33.36 1.64
N ASP A 186 -24.04 -33.68 1.93
CA ASP A 186 -24.88 -34.59 1.13
C ASP A 186 -25.22 -34.02 -0.26
N LYS A 187 -25.25 -32.67 -0.40
CA LYS A 187 -25.47 -32.00 -1.69
C LYS A 187 -24.23 -31.94 -2.57
N ILE A 188 -23.05 -32.13 -2.00
CA ILE A 188 -21.78 -32.06 -2.75
C ILE A 188 -21.63 -33.31 -3.63
N SER A 189 -21.22 -33.08 -4.89
CA SER A 189 -21.04 -34.15 -5.88
C SER A 189 -20.18 -35.30 -5.38
N SER A 190 -20.48 -36.52 -5.86
CA SER A 190 -19.70 -37.73 -5.57
C SER A 190 -18.30 -37.73 -6.20
N ASP A 191 -18.01 -36.81 -7.10
CA ASP A 191 -16.68 -36.65 -7.70
C ASP A 191 -15.63 -36.15 -6.68
N ILE A 192 -16.12 -35.56 -5.58
CA ILE A 192 -15.25 -35.05 -4.50
C ILE A 192 -15.04 -36.18 -3.47
N PRO A 193 -13.77 -36.43 -3.09
CA PRO A 193 -13.46 -37.39 -2.04
C PRO A 193 -14.22 -37.10 -0.74
N GLN A 194 -14.74 -38.14 -0.10
CA GLN A 194 -15.58 -38.00 1.11
C GLN A 194 -14.89 -37.19 2.22
N GLU A 195 -13.58 -37.34 2.37
CA GLU A 195 -12.77 -36.65 3.36
C GLU A 195 -12.65 -35.12 3.11
N GLN A 196 -12.92 -34.65 1.89
CA GLN A 196 -12.89 -33.22 1.55
C GLN A 196 -14.27 -32.57 1.60
N LYS A 197 -15.34 -33.36 1.61
CA LYS A 197 -16.71 -32.80 1.56
C LYS A 197 -16.96 -31.81 2.69
N ARG A 198 -16.47 -32.10 3.90
CA ARG A 198 -16.61 -31.21 5.04
C ARG A 198 -15.95 -29.84 4.77
N PHE A 199 -14.73 -29.83 4.26
CA PHE A 199 -14.05 -28.59 3.90
C PHE A 199 -14.85 -27.77 2.88
N PHE A 200 -15.34 -28.43 1.82
CA PHE A 200 -16.14 -27.73 0.80
C PHE A 200 -17.49 -27.26 1.36
N ALA A 201 -18.16 -28.06 2.20
CA ALA A 201 -19.42 -27.68 2.83
C ALA A 201 -19.28 -26.41 3.69
N ILE A 202 -18.24 -26.39 4.56
CA ILE A 202 -17.96 -25.24 5.40
C ILE A 202 -17.63 -24.00 4.53
N LYS A 203 -16.82 -24.14 3.49
CA LYS A 203 -16.47 -23.05 2.60
C LYS A 203 -17.65 -22.51 1.78
N LEU A 204 -18.58 -23.37 1.41
CA LEU A 204 -19.84 -22.96 0.76
C LEU A 204 -20.73 -22.17 1.74
N LEU A 205 -20.81 -22.58 3.00
CA LEU A 205 -21.51 -21.84 4.05
C LEU A 205 -20.83 -20.49 4.37
N GLU A 206 -19.49 -20.44 4.39
CA GLU A 206 -18.71 -19.18 4.54
C GLU A 206 -18.85 -18.26 3.31
N LYS A 207 -19.61 -18.66 2.28
CA LYS A 207 -19.80 -17.90 1.02
C LYS A 207 -18.47 -17.58 0.31
N ASP A 208 -17.49 -18.48 0.36
CA ASP A 208 -16.19 -18.32 -0.31
C ASP A 208 -16.35 -18.41 -1.84
N ASP A 209 -16.28 -17.28 -2.54
CA ASP A 209 -16.47 -17.18 -3.99
C ASP A 209 -15.39 -17.93 -4.79
N LYS A 210 -14.20 -18.08 -4.21
CA LYS A 210 -13.07 -18.76 -4.85
C LYS A 210 -13.19 -20.28 -4.80
N ILE A 211 -14.01 -20.82 -3.90
CA ILE A 211 -14.20 -22.27 -3.82
C ILE A 211 -15.02 -22.77 -5.03
N ALA A 212 -15.85 -21.90 -5.59
CA ALA A 212 -16.64 -22.22 -6.78
C ALA A 212 -15.77 -22.53 -8.02
N GLU A 213 -14.53 -21.99 -8.05
CA GLU A 213 -13.57 -22.27 -9.13
C GLU A 213 -12.99 -23.69 -9.05
N LEU A 214 -13.07 -24.33 -7.86
CA LEU A 214 -12.53 -25.67 -7.59
C LEU A 214 -13.60 -26.76 -7.70
N LEU A 215 -14.87 -26.40 -7.81
CA LEU A 215 -16.00 -27.34 -7.93
C LEU A 215 -16.48 -27.42 -9.38
N ASN A 216 -16.62 -28.64 -9.92
CA ASN A 216 -17.20 -28.87 -11.24
C ASN A 216 -18.70 -28.56 -11.25
N LEU A 217 -19.40 -28.85 -10.16
CA LEU A 217 -20.82 -28.57 -9.95
C LEU A 217 -21.00 -27.87 -8.60
N ILE A 218 -21.58 -26.69 -8.61
CA ILE A 218 -21.85 -25.91 -7.39
C ILE A 218 -23.26 -26.25 -6.91
N PRO A 219 -23.45 -26.85 -5.72
CA PRO A 219 -24.76 -27.11 -5.17
C PRO A 219 -25.43 -25.80 -4.75
N ASP A 220 -26.77 -25.75 -4.82
CA ASP A 220 -27.54 -24.66 -4.24
C ASP A 220 -27.68 -24.89 -2.72
N VAL A 221 -27.02 -24.03 -1.96
CA VAL A 221 -26.97 -24.03 -0.48
C VAL A 221 -27.68 -22.80 0.12
N SER A 222 -28.45 -22.07 -0.68
CA SER A 222 -29.11 -20.83 -0.23
C SER A 222 -30.10 -21.06 0.92
N ALA A 223 -30.73 -22.21 0.97
CA ALA A 223 -31.67 -22.58 2.04
C ALA A 223 -30.93 -22.85 3.37
N GLU A 224 -29.81 -23.56 3.32
CA GLU A 224 -28.97 -23.89 4.47
C GLU A 224 -28.27 -22.67 5.03
N ILE A 225 -27.82 -21.75 4.14
CA ILE A 225 -27.25 -20.46 4.56
C ILE A 225 -28.30 -19.68 5.34
N LYS A 226 -29.52 -19.59 4.81
CA LYS A 226 -30.59 -18.86 5.49
C LYS A 226 -30.99 -19.51 6.81
N GLU A 227 -31.05 -20.85 6.85
CA GLU A 227 -31.36 -21.60 8.07
C GLU A 227 -30.33 -21.32 9.17
N LEU A 228 -29.04 -21.26 8.80
CA LEU A 228 -27.94 -20.94 9.71
C LEU A 228 -28.00 -19.48 10.20
N GLU A 229 -28.22 -18.52 9.30
CA GLU A 229 -28.36 -17.11 9.61
C GLU A 229 -29.59 -16.83 10.51
N ASP A 230 -30.72 -17.44 10.21
CA ASP A 230 -31.96 -17.28 11.00
C ASP A 230 -31.82 -17.91 12.41
N HIS A 231 -30.97 -18.97 12.56
CA HIS A 231 -30.77 -19.62 13.85
C HIS A 231 -29.85 -18.83 14.79
N PHE A 232 -28.76 -18.26 14.26
CA PHE A 232 -27.74 -17.57 15.05
C PHE A 232 -27.86 -16.03 15.03
N ASP A 233 -28.77 -15.47 14.23
CA ASP A 233 -28.99 -14.03 14.07
C ASP A 233 -27.72 -13.26 13.66
N ASP A 234 -26.87 -13.91 12.82
CA ASP A 234 -25.60 -13.34 12.33
C ASP A 234 -25.33 -13.87 10.90
N ASP A 235 -24.32 -13.30 10.22
CA ASP A 235 -23.90 -13.81 8.92
C ASP A 235 -23.13 -15.14 9.06
N THR A 236 -23.20 -16.01 8.04
CA THR A 236 -22.64 -17.36 8.10
C THR A 236 -21.12 -17.37 8.24
N GLU A 237 -20.39 -16.39 7.69
CA GLU A 237 -18.93 -16.28 7.85
C GLU A 237 -18.56 -16.00 9.32
N SER A 238 -19.29 -15.09 9.97
CA SER A 238 -19.13 -14.78 11.39
C SER A 238 -19.47 -15.98 12.27
N ILE A 239 -20.57 -16.68 11.97
CA ILE A 239 -21.01 -17.87 12.72
C ILE A 239 -19.92 -18.96 12.69
N ILE A 240 -19.47 -19.38 11.51
CA ILE A 240 -18.44 -20.41 11.37
C ILE A 240 -17.13 -20.00 12.03
N THR A 241 -16.75 -18.72 11.91
CA THR A 241 -15.57 -18.18 12.57
C THR A 241 -15.71 -18.26 14.09
N ASN A 242 -16.86 -17.90 14.65
CA ASN A 242 -17.12 -17.98 16.08
C ASN A 242 -17.10 -19.43 16.59
N GLU A 243 -17.74 -20.36 15.87
CA GLU A 243 -17.72 -21.80 16.18
C GLU A 243 -16.28 -22.35 16.27
N ARG A 244 -15.39 -21.97 15.33
CA ARG A 244 -13.97 -22.34 15.39
C ARG A 244 -13.29 -21.80 16.66
N TYR A 245 -13.55 -20.53 17.02
CA TYR A 245 -12.96 -19.95 18.23
C TYR A 245 -13.51 -20.58 19.51
N VAL A 246 -14.79 -20.94 19.57
CA VAL A 246 -15.38 -21.68 20.69
C VAL A 246 -14.66 -23.02 20.86
N TYR A 247 -14.49 -23.78 19.78
CA TYR A 247 -13.74 -25.04 19.81
C TYR A 247 -12.28 -24.84 20.26
N ILE A 248 -11.55 -23.86 19.67
CA ILE A 248 -10.16 -23.58 20.03
C ILE A 248 -10.03 -23.19 21.50
N SER A 249 -10.93 -22.33 22.00
CA SER A 249 -10.92 -21.90 23.41
C SER A 249 -11.15 -23.08 24.38
N SER A 250 -11.97 -24.05 23.98
CA SER A 250 -12.17 -25.27 24.77
C SER A 250 -10.89 -26.11 24.89
N ILE A 251 -10.12 -26.22 23.78
CA ILE A 251 -8.84 -26.94 23.76
C ILE A 251 -7.81 -26.24 24.64
N ILE A 252 -7.68 -24.90 24.45
CA ILE A 252 -6.69 -24.10 25.17
C ILE A 252 -6.90 -24.18 26.67
N GLY A 253 -8.16 -24.12 27.13
CA GLY A 253 -8.50 -24.24 28.55
C GLY A 253 -8.00 -25.54 29.20
N GLU A 254 -7.93 -26.64 28.44
CA GLU A 254 -7.49 -27.95 28.92
C GLU A 254 -6.01 -28.23 28.68
N CYS A 255 -5.44 -27.69 27.61
CA CYS A 255 -4.12 -28.06 27.11
C CYS A 255 -3.02 -27.07 27.48
N LEU A 256 -3.34 -25.83 27.86
CA LEU A 256 -2.38 -24.79 28.20
C LEU A 256 -2.47 -24.42 29.68
N THR A 257 -1.40 -24.63 30.43
CA THR A 257 -1.26 -24.13 31.79
C THR A 257 -0.34 -22.92 31.76
N LYS A 258 -0.92 -21.73 31.87
CA LYS A 258 -0.13 -20.48 32.00
C LYS A 258 0.48 -20.40 33.40
N ALA A 259 1.76 -20.05 33.48
CA ALA A 259 2.39 -19.78 34.76
C ALA A 259 1.61 -18.67 35.46
N LYS A 260 1.23 -18.87 36.73
CA LYS A 260 0.66 -17.82 37.61
C LYS A 260 1.73 -16.77 37.93
N LYS A 261 2.22 -16.06 36.92
CA LYS A 261 2.76 -14.74 37.13
C LYS A 261 1.55 -13.84 37.23
N GLY A 262 1.29 -13.36 38.45
CA GLY A 262 0.27 -12.32 38.63
C GLY A 262 0.38 -11.33 37.50
N GLU A 263 -0.74 -10.82 37.00
CA GLU A 263 -0.91 -9.95 35.81
C GLU A 263 0.11 -8.80 35.75
N LYS A 264 1.38 -9.11 35.54
CA LYS A 264 2.35 -8.12 35.11
C LYS A 264 2.24 -8.05 33.60
N LEU A 265 1.32 -7.17 33.15
CA LEU A 265 1.29 -6.70 31.79
C LEU A 265 2.73 -6.53 31.29
N SER A 266 3.04 -7.10 30.13
CA SER A 266 4.36 -6.87 29.52
C SER A 266 4.59 -5.37 29.37
N THR A 267 5.82 -4.95 29.23
CA THR A 267 6.11 -3.52 28.98
C THR A 267 5.41 -3.06 27.71
N SER A 268 5.31 -3.93 26.70
CA SER A 268 4.55 -3.66 25.48
C SER A 268 3.06 -3.44 25.75
N ASP A 269 2.42 -4.29 26.56
CA ASP A 269 0.99 -4.16 26.89
C ASP A 269 0.69 -2.85 27.66
N LYS A 270 1.62 -2.44 28.55
CA LYS A 270 1.47 -1.16 29.27
C LYS A 270 1.54 0.02 28.33
N ILE A 271 2.47 0.00 27.37
CA ILE A 271 2.62 1.05 26.35
C ILE A 271 1.37 1.02 25.45
N ASP A 272 0.94 -0.15 25.01
CA ASP A 272 -0.23 -0.31 24.13
C ASP A 272 -1.51 0.21 24.78
N ARG A 273 -1.70 0.00 26.08
CA ARG A 273 -2.85 0.55 26.80
C ARG A 273 -2.97 2.07 26.70
N ILE A 274 -1.85 2.78 26.57
CA ILE A 274 -1.81 4.24 26.39
C ILE A 274 -1.89 4.59 24.91
N VAL A 275 -1.04 3.98 24.09
CA VAL A 275 -0.88 4.34 22.67
C VAL A 275 -2.08 3.94 21.82
N THR A 276 -2.77 2.83 22.16
CA THR A 276 -3.98 2.38 21.43
C THR A 276 -5.28 2.86 22.09
N ASN A 277 -5.22 3.69 23.13
CA ASN A 277 -6.40 4.24 23.78
C ASN A 277 -7.22 5.06 22.82
N ARG A 278 -8.54 4.87 22.82
CA ARG A 278 -9.49 5.49 21.89
C ARG A 278 -9.37 7.01 21.75
N PHE A 279 -9.06 7.71 22.85
CA PHE A 279 -8.96 9.17 22.88
C PHE A 279 -7.51 9.67 22.81
N ALA A 280 -6.56 8.96 23.42
CA ALA A 280 -5.16 9.36 23.48
C ALA A 280 -4.38 9.02 22.21
N ALA A 281 -4.79 8.02 21.45
CA ALA A 281 -4.07 7.51 20.31
C ALA A 281 -3.83 8.55 19.20
N LEU A 282 -4.86 9.31 18.81
CA LEU A 282 -4.74 10.34 17.76
C LEU A 282 -3.88 11.53 18.22
N PRO A 283 -4.03 12.11 19.42
CA PRO A 283 -3.12 13.13 19.92
C PRO A 283 -1.65 12.66 20.02
N ILE A 284 -1.42 11.45 20.55
CA ILE A 284 -0.05 10.89 20.63
C ILE A 284 0.55 10.75 19.23
N PHE A 285 -0.22 10.20 18.30
CA PHE A 285 0.19 10.09 16.92
C PHE A 285 0.53 11.46 16.30
N ALA A 286 -0.32 12.48 16.51
CA ALA A 286 -0.09 13.82 16.01
C ALA A 286 1.22 14.41 16.58
N VAL A 287 1.50 14.23 17.88
CA VAL A 287 2.75 14.69 18.51
C VAL A 287 3.97 13.96 17.95
N VAL A 288 3.91 12.63 17.80
CA VAL A 288 5.03 11.85 17.23
C VAL A 288 5.31 12.32 15.81
N MET A 289 4.30 12.48 14.98
CA MET A 289 4.48 12.93 13.61
C MET A 289 4.94 14.38 13.53
N PHE A 290 4.45 15.26 14.41
CA PHE A 290 4.94 16.63 14.50
C PHE A 290 6.44 16.65 14.79
N ILE A 291 6.92 15.85 15.75
CA ILE A 291 8.35 15.76 16.05
C ILE A 291 9.14 15.28 14.84
N VAL A 292 8.67 14.22 14.16
CA VAL A 292 9.33 13.67 12.97
C VAL A 292 9.45 14.72 11.87
N TYR A 293 8.36 15.42 11.55
CA TYR A 293 8.37 16.45 10.51
C TYR A 293 9.14 17.69 10.92
N TYR A 294 9.02 18.12 12.16
CA TYR A 294 9.77 19.28 12.67
C TYR A 294 11.27 19.07 12.57
N VAL A 295 11.75 17.89 12.96
CA VAL A 295 13.18 17.58 12.87
C VAL A 295 13.63 17.37 11.43
N SER A 296 12.82 16.68 10.62
CA SER A 296 13.20 16.33 9.24
C SER A 296 13.09 17.50 8.27
N VAL A 297 12.11 18.41 8.46
CA VAL A 297 11.82 19.48 7.48
C VAL A 297 12.28 20.84 7.97
N THR A 298 12.18 21.14 9.27
CA THR A 298 12.37 22.50 9.77
C THR A 298 13.73 22.71 10.44
N THR A 299 14.37 21.67 10.99
CA THR A 299 15.62 21.82 11.73
C THR A 299 16.80 21.11 11.03
N VAL A 300 17.05 19.86 11.39
CA VAL A 300 18.21 19.10 10.88
C VAL A 300 18.15 18.91 9.37
N GLY A 301 16.97 18.59 8.84
CA GLY A 301 16.81 18.40 7.42
C GLY A 301 16.97 19.70 6.63
N ALA A 302 16.37 20.81 7.10
CA ALA A 302 16.55 22.12 6.48
C ALA A 302 18.02 22.54 6.47
N PHE A 303 18.69 22.50 7.63
CA PHE A 303 20.12 22.85 7.72
C PHE A 303 21.00 22.07 6.72
N LEU A 304 20.78 20.77 6.58
CA LEU A 304 21.53 19.94 5.63
C LEU A 304 21.17 20.25 4.17
N THR A 305 19.92 20.58 3.89
CA THR A 305 19.43 20.96 2.57
C THR A 305 20.00 22.32 2.16
N ASP A 306 19.93 23.32 3.03
CA ASP A 306 20.48 24.66 2.79
C ASP A 306 21.99 24.58 2.55
N TRP A 307 22.71 23.83 3.40
CA TRP A 307 24.16 23.61 3.18
C TRP A 307 24.44 22.95 1.81
N THR A 308 23.61 22.00 1.40
CA THR A 308 23.79 21.31 0.11
C THR A 308 23.48 22.24 -1.06
N ASN A 309 22.39 23.01 -0.99
CA ASN A 309 22.00 23.94 -2.06
C ASN A 309 22.93 25.15 -2.14
N ASP A 310 23.13 25.84 -1.02
CA ASP A 310 23.83 27.11 -1.00
C ASP A 310 25.35 26.90 -1.07
N THR A 311 25.91 26.06 -0.19
CA THR A 311 27.37 25.91 -0.13
C THR A 311 27.88 24.94 -1.19
N LEU A 312 27.31 23.75 -1.30
CA LEU A 312 27.84 22.71 -2.21
C LEU A 312 27.54 23.04 -3.67
N PHE A 313 26.28 23.38 -4.01
CA PHE A 313 25.89 23.64 -5.40
C PHE A 313 26.13 25.09 -5.80
N ALA A 314 25.59 26.07 -5.07
CA ALA A 314 25.64 27.47 -5.51
C ALA A 314 27.03 28.09 -5.35
N GLU A 315 27.81 27.77 -4.31
CA GLU A 315 29.13 28.37 -4.12
C GLU A 315 30.26 27.55 -4.77
N TRP A 316 30.20 26.20 -4.74
CA TRP A 316 31.32 25.37 -5.18
C TRP A 316 31.13 24.76 -6.57
N ILE A 317 30.04 24.03 -6.82
CA ILE A 317 29.89 23.22 -8.03
C ILE A 317 29.56 24.10 -9.24
N ILE A 318 28.56 24.98 -9.14
CA ILE A 318 28.07 25.80 -10.26
C ILE A 318 29.15 26.79 -10.70
N PRO A 319 29.76 27.63 -9.80
CA PRO A 319 30.79 28.56 -10.21
C PRO A 319 32.09 27.85 -10.67
N GLY A 320 32.43 26.72 -10.02
CA GLY A 320 33.56 25.89 -10.46
C GLY A 320 33.40 25.34 -11.86
N ALA A 321 32.21 24.85 -12.19
CA ALA A 321 31.89 24.36 -13.53
C ALA A 321 31.89 25.50 -14.56
N GLN A 322 31.29 26.63 -14.22
CA GLN A 322 31.25 27.80 -15.08
C GLN A 322 32.68 28.30 -15.40
N SER A 323 33.50 28.50 -14.38
CA SER A 323 34.91 28.93 -14.56
C SER A 323 35.72 27.92 -15.39
N PHE A 324 35.45 26.62 -15.22
CA PHE A 324 36.09 25.57 -16.01
C PHE A 324 35.71 25.67 -17.51
N PHE A 325 34.43 25.82 -17.82
CA PHE A 325 33.95 25.93 -19.22
C PHE A 325 34.42 27.26 -19.88
N GLU A 326 34.46 28.35 -19.14
CA GLU A 326 35.02 29.63 -19.60
C GLU A 326 36.52 29.50 -19.90
N SER A 327 37.28 28.80 -19.05
CA SER A 327 38.75 28.61 -19.24
C SER A 327 39.11 27.83 -20.50
N ILE A 328 38.23 26.94 -20.93
CA ILE A 328 38.43 26.15 -22.18
C ILE A 328 37.76 26.81 -23.40
N HIS A 329 37.24 28.02 -23.26
CA HIS A 329 36.53 28.77 -24.32
C HIS A 329 35.42 27.95 -24.95
N CYS A 330 34.59 27.31 -24.12
CA CYS A 330 33.45 26.53 -24.57
C CYS A 330 32.38 27.43 -25.19
N ALA A 331 31.64 26.92 -26.17
CA ALA A 331 30.51 27.65 -26.74
C ALA A 331 29.42 27.94 -25.70
N ASP A 332 28.88 29.18 -25.66
CA ASP A 332 27.95 29.64 -24.62
C ASP A 332 26.71 28.73 -24.46
N TRP A 333 26.17 28.22 -25.56
CA TRP A 333 25.03 27.30 -25.53
C TRP A 333 25.35 25.98 -24.80
N LEU A 334 26.61 25.48 -24.94
CA LEU A 334 27.02 24.23 -24.28
C LEU A 334 27.31 24.47 -22.79
N THR A 335 27.88 25.63 -22.45
CA THR A 335 28.08 26.06 -21.05
C THR A 335 26.72 26.18 -20.36
N GLY A 336 25.73 26.87 -20.97
CA GLY A 336 24.37 26.98 -20.43
C GLY A 336 23.67 25.60 -20.29
N LEU A 337 23.80 24.72 -21.30
CA LEU A 337 23.24 23.38 -21.20
C LEU A 337 23.81 22.60 -20.03
N VAL A 338 25.13 22.63 -19.82
CA VAL A 338 25.78 21.84 -18.77
C VAL A 338 25.58 22.49 -17.40
N VAL A 339 25.77 23.78 -17.26
CA VAL A 339 25.69 24.48 -15.99
C VAL A 339 24.25 24.66 -15.55
N ASP A 340 23.42 25.31 -16.40
CA ASP A 340 22.04 25.66 -16.05
C ASP A 340 21.07 24.49 -16.25
N GLY A 341 21.26 23.71 -17.32
CA GLY A 341 20.39 22.56 -17.65
C GLY A 341 20.69 21.33 -16.80
N ILE A 342 21.97 20.91 -16.72
CA ILE A 342 22.36 19.65 -16.08
C ILE A 342 22.70 19.85 -14.61
N ILE A 343 23.68 20.70 -14.30
CA ILE A 343 24.22 20.81 -12.94
C ILE A 343 23.19 21.45 -12.03
N SER A 344 22.61 22.58 -12.41
CA SER A 344 21.60 23.27 -11.64
C SER A 344 20.31 22.42 -11.49
N GLY A 345 19.85 21.81 -12.61
CA GLY A 345 18.66 20.95 -12.57
C GLY A 345 18.82 19.69 -11.72
N VAL A 346 20.00 19.04 -11.74
CA VAL A 346 20.31 17.90 -10.86
C VAL A 346 20.54 18.38 -9.43
N GLY A 347 21.18 19.52 -9.26
CA GLY A 347 21.44 20.16 -7.95
C GLY A 347 20.17 20.43 -7.17
N ALA A 348 19.20 21.02 -7.81
CA ALA A 348 17.89 21.29 -7.21
C ALA A 348 17.20 20.02 -6.66
N VAL A 349 17.41 18.87 -7.31
CA VAL A 349 16.83 17.59 -6.83
C VAL A 349 17.70 16.95 -5.76
N LEU A 350 19.04 16.96 -5.90
CA LEU A 350 19.94 16.41 -4.93
C LEU A 350 19.95 17.22 -3.63
N GLY A 351 19.64 18.51 -3.70
CA GLY A 351 19.47 19.36 -2.55
C GLY A 351 18.44 18.85 -1.53
N PHE A 352 17.36 18.22 -2.01
CA PHE A 352 16.35 17.64 -1.13
C PHE A 352 16.72 16.27 -0.55
N VAL A 353 17.78 15.62 -1.03
CA VAL A 353 18.17 14.28 -0.56
C VAL A 353 18.48 14.25 0.94
N PRO A 354 19.23 15.19 1.52
CA PRO A 354 19.54 15.17 2.96
C PRO A 354 18.29 15.18 3.83
N GLN A 355 17.34 16.07 3.54
CA GLN A 355 16.06 16.16 4.24
C GLN A 355 15.28 14.84 4.16
N MET A 356 15.27 14.23 2.99
CA MET A 356 14.61 12.94 2.75
C MET A 356 15.27 11.80 3.53
N LEU A 357 16.61 11.80 3.62
CA LEU A 357 17.35 10.79 4.39
C LEU A 357 17.02 10.88 5.89
N VAL A 358 16.95 12.09 6.44
CA VAL A 358 16.56 12.30 7.85
C VAL A 358 15.12 11.78 8.07
N LEU A 359 14.19 12.09 7.17
CA LEU A 359 12.82 11.56 7.25
C LEU A 359 12.80 10.03 7.21
N PHE A 360 13.59 9.40 6.32
CA PHE A 360 13.65 7.94 6.21
C PHE A 360 14.25 7.27 7.45
N ILE A 361 15.17 7.92 8.15
CA ILE A 361 15.69 7.43 9.45
C ILE A 361 14.53 7.30 10.45
N PHE A 362 13.76 8.37 10.63
CA PHE A 362 12.64 8.35 11.58
C PHE A 362 11.55 7.35 11.18
N LEU A 363 11.19 7.29 9.90
CA LEU A 363 10.19 6.33 9.43
C LEU A 363 10.67 4.89 9.60
N ALA A 364 11.94 4.59 9.28
CA ALA A 364 12.52 3.27 9.47
C ALA A 364 12.57 2.89 10.97
N PHE A 365 12.85 3.86 11.84
CA PHE A 365 12.81 3.66 13.29
C PHE A 365 11.39 3.33 13.77
N LEU A 366 10.38 4.13 13.42
CA LEU A 366 8.99 3.93 13.81
C LEU A 366 8.40 2.61 13.27
N GLU A 367 8.79 2.22 12.06
CA GLU A 367 8.42 0.95 11.47
C GLU A 367 9.07 -0.21 12.21
N SER A 368 10.38 -0.15 12.40
CA SER A 368 11.14 -1.22 13.05
C SER A 368 10.80 -1.40 14.53
N CYS A 369 10.48 -0.34 15.27
CA CYS A 369 10.08 -0.48 16.68
C CYS A 369 8.65 -1.04 16.85
N GLY A 370 7.86 -1.16 15.76
CA GLY A 370 6.50 -1.68 15.79
C GLY A 370 5.41 -0.63 16.04
N TYR A 371 5.75 0.67 16.09
CA TYR A 371 4.77 1.74 16.32
C TYR A 371 3.78 1.88 15.15
N MET A 372 4.26 1.74 13.90
CA MET A 372 3.40 1.87 12.71
C MET A 372 2.27 0.84 12.65
N ALA A 373 2.48 -0.36 13.20
CA ALA A 373 1.44 -1.38 13.31
C ALA A 373 0.27 -0.92 14.21
N ARG A 374 0.58 -0.21 15.32
CA ARG A 374 -0.43 0.35 16.24
C ARG A 374 -1.22 1.47 15.57
N VAL A 375 -0.54 2.32 14.84
CA VAL A 375 -1.18 3.40 14.08
C VAL A 375 -2.16 2.82 13.05
N ALA A 376 -1.75 1.79 12.29
CA ALA A 376 -2.62 1.09 11.35
C ALA A 376 -3.85 0.49 12.04
N PHE A 377 -3.67 -0.13 13.22
CA PHE A 377 -4.75 -0.71 14.01
C PHE A 377 -5.77 0.36 14.46
N ILE A 378 -5.30 1.50 14.96
CA ILE A 378 -6.16 2.60 15.41
C ILE A 378 -6.97 3.17 14.23
N MET A 379 -6.29 3.36 13.10
CA MET A 379 -6.88 3.98 11.91
C MET A 379 -7.82 3.03 11.15
N ASP A 380 -7.70 1.71 11.33
CA ASP A 380 -8.54 0.73 10.64
C ASP A 380 -10.04 1.00 10.87
N ARG A 381 -10.43 1.30 12.10
CA ARG A 381 -11.82 1.61 12.46
C ARG A 381 -12.38 2.82 11.69
N ILE A 382 -11.52 3.79 11.37
CA ILE A 382 -11.91 5.02 10.65
C ILE A 382 -11.94 4.73 9.15
N PHE A 383 -10.89 4.11 8.61
CA PHE A 383 -10.72 3.89 7.18
C PHE A 383 -11.73 2.88 6.60
N ARG A 384 -12.09 1.85 7.36
CA ARG A 384 -13.15 0.90 6.95
C ARG A 384 -14.48 1.57 6.63
N LYS A 385 -14.86 2.61 7.37
CA LYS A 385 -16.09 3.37 7.09
C LYS A 385 -16.08 4.01 5.71
N PHE A 386 -14.89 4.29 5.18
CA PHE A 386 -14.69 4.87 3.85
C PHE A 386 -14.33 3.85 2.78
N GLY A 387 -14.35 2.55 3.12
CA GLY A 387 -14.05 1.46 2.17
C GLY A 387 -12.57 1.22 1.90
N LEU A 388 -11.69 1.74 2.76
CA LEU A 388 -10.25 1.52 2.75
C LEU A 388 -9.83 0.68 3.95
N SER A 389 -8.79 -0.13 3.82
CA SER A 389 -8.23 -0.85 4.97
C SER A 389 -7.41 0.08 5.85
N GLY A 390 -7.27 -0.21 7.15
CA GLY A 390 -6.44 0.58 8.06
C GLY A 390 -4.97 0.62 7.66
N LYS A 391 -4.49 -0.41 6.97
CA LYS A 391 -3.14 -0.44 6.39
C LYS A 391 -2.92 0.65 5.34
N SER A 392 -3.99 1.15 4.69
CA SER A 392 -3.92 2.24 3.70
C SER A 392 -3.47 3.57 4.30
N PHE A 393 -3.65 3.76 5.61
CA PHE A 393 -3.21 4.97 6.30
C PHE A 393 -1.69 5.15 6.30
N ILE A 394 -0.93 4.05 6.42
CA ILE A 394 0.55 4.09 6.46
C ILE A 394 1.13 4.70 5.17
N PRO A 395 0.78 4.20 3.96
CA PRO A 395 1.17 4.83 2.70
C PRO A 395 0.80 6.31 2.59
N MET A 396 -0.41 6.68 3.01
CA MET A 396 -0.87 8.07 2.95
C MET A 396 -0.09 8.99 3.89
N LEU A 397 0.19 8.50 5.09
CA LEU A 397 1.00 9.22 6.05
C LEU A 397 2.43 9.45 5.53
N ILE A 398 3.09 8.39 5.07
CA ILE A 398 4.43 8.51 4.48
C ILE A 398 4.39 9.42 3.25
N GLY A 399 3.29 9.38 2.48
CA GLY A 399 3.03 10.20 1.32
C GLY A 399 2.97 11.71 1.61
N SER A 400 2.60 12.12 2.85
CA SER A 400 2.63 13.53 3.25
C SER A 400 4.06 14.09 3.36
N GLY A 401 5.06 13.26 3.58
CA GLY A 401 6.47 13.64 3.43
C GLY A 401 6.92 13.55 1.97
N CYS A 402 6.78 12.38 1.35
CA CYS A 402 7.11 12.15 -0.05
C CYS A 402 6.24 11.06 -0.67
N GLY A 403 5.69 11.33 -1.86
CA GLY A 403 4.83 10.39 -2.58
C GLY A 403 5.52 9.10 -3.01
N VAL A 404 6.83 9.11 -3.26
CA VAL A 404 7.57 7.91 -3.70
C VAL A 404 7.56 6.80 -2.64
N PRO A 405 8.09 7.02 -1.41
CA PRO A 405 8.04 6.01 -0.38
C PRO A 405 6.61 5.75 0.10
N GLY A 406 5.70 6.75 0.04
CA GLY A 406 4.29 6.55 0.33
C GLY A 406 3.67 5.49 -0.56
N VAL A 407 3.82 5.60 -1.87
CA VAL A 407 3.35 4.60 -2.83
C VAL A 407 4.03 3.24 -2.61
N MET A 408 5.34 3.21 -2.35
CA MET A 408 6.08 1.97 -2.10
C MET A 408 5.61 1.24 -0.83
N ALA A 409 5.19 1.97 0.18
CA ALA A 409 4.66 1.39 1.42
C ALA A 409 3.34 0.63 1.22
N SER A 410 2.63 0.86 0.10
CA SER A 410 1.43 0.09 -0.24
C SER A 410 1.65 -1.42 -0.40
N ARG A 411 2.90 -1.88 -0.51
CA ARG A 411 3.27 -3.30 -0.52
C ARG A 411 2.84 -4.05 0.73
N THR A 412 2.67 -3.34 1.85
CA THR A 412 2.20 -3.93 3.11
C THR A 412 0.71 -4.27 3.10
N ILE A 413 -0.01 -3.85 2.05
CA ILE A 413 -1.43 -4.12 1.86
C ILE A 413 -1.57 -5.40 1.05
N GLU A 414 -2.13 -6.42 1.65
CA GLU A 414 -2.27 -7.77 1.10
C GLU A 414 -3.36 -7.82 0.03
N ASN A 415 -4.50 -7.18 0.29
CA ASN A 415 -5.61 -7.14 -0.68
C ASN A 415 -5.25 -6.27 -1.90
N ASP A 416 -5.24 -6.87 -3.09
CA ASP A 416 -4.84 -6.21 -4.34
C ASP A 416 -5.76 -5.03 -4.70
N ARG A 417 -7.05 -5.09 -4.39
CA ARG A 417 -8.02 -3.99 -4.61
C ARG A 417 -7.72 -2.81 -3.71
N ASP A 418 -7.57 -3.04 -2.41
CA ASP A 418 -7.24 -2.01 -1.42
C ASP A 418 -5.88 -1.40 -1.71
N ARG A 419 -4.91 -2.21 -2.13
CA ARG A 419 -3.58 -1.76 -2.54
C ARG A 419 -3.66 -0.81 -3.74
N LYS A 420 -4.40 -1.17 -4.79
CA LYS A 420 -4.59 -0.32 -5.98
C LYS A 420 -5.30 0.98 -5.64
N MET A 421 -6.38 0.93 -4.84
CA MET A 421 -7.08 2.12 -4.37
C MET A 421 -6.15 3.04 -3.57
N THR A 422 -5.34 2.47 -2.68
CA THR A 422 -4.37 3.21 -1.87
C THR A 422 -3.31 3.87 -2.76
N ILE A 423 -2.74 3.14 -3.72
CA ILE A 423 -1.76 3.70 -4.67
C ILE A 423 -2.34 4.91 -5.42
N MET A 424 -3.60 4.81 -5.86
CA MET A 424 -4.26 5.88 -6.61
C MET A 424 -4.52 7.14 -5.77
N THR A 425 -4.73 7.00 -4.47
CA THR A 425 -5.18 8.09 -3.60
C THR A 425 -4.08 8.63 -2.68
N THR A 426 -3.00 7.89 -2.44
CA THR A 426 -1.90 8.27 -1.54
C THR A 426 -1.30 9.64 -1.88
N THR A 427 -1.20 9.99 -3.15
CA THR A 427 -0.57 11.23 -3.61
C THR A 427 -1.47 12.46 -3.56
N PHE A 428 -2.72 12.34 -3.13
CA PHE A 428 -3.62 13.48 -2.92
C PHE A 428 -3.24 14.30 -1.68
N ILE A 429 -2.62 13.68 -0.69
CA ILE A 429 -2.07 14.42 0.45
C ILE A 429 -0.90 15.28 -0.04
N PRO A 430 -0.84 16.56 0.36
CA PRO A 430 0.31 17.41 0.05
C PRO A 430 1.60 16.81 0.60
N CYS A 431 2.60 16.65 -0.25
CA CYS A 431 3.97 16.28 0.16
C CYS A 431 4.85 17.53 0.28
N GLY A 432 6.06 17.39 0.83
CA GLY A 432 7.00 18.49 1.00
C GLY A 432 7.22 19.32 -0.29
N ALA A 433 7.36 18.66 -1.44
CA ALA A 433 7.54 19.31 -2.75
C ALA A 433 6.32 20.15 -3.23
N LYS A 434 5.15 20.01 -2.59
CA LYS A 434 3.97 20.83 -2.89
C LYS A 434 3.87 22.06 -2.00
N LEU A 435 4.64 22.14 -0.91
CA LEU A 435 4.62 23.28 0.02
C LEU A 435 5.01 24.61 -0.65
N PRO A 436 6.04 24.68 -1.52
CA PRO A 436 6.35 25.90 -2.25
C PRO A 436 5.16 26.44 -3.06
N ILE A 437 4.39 25.59 -3.72
CA ILE A 437 3.18 26.01 -4.47
C ILE A 437 2.13 26.58 -3.52
N ILE A 438 1.94 25.94 -2.36
CA ILE A 438 0.99 26.41 -1.35
C ILE A 438 1.42 27.79 -0.81
N ALA A 439 2.72 27.95 -0.50
CA ALA A 439 3.29 29.20 0.00
C ALA A 439 3.17 30.33 -1.05
N MET A 440 3.53 30.05 -2.30
CA MET A 440 3.42 30.99 -3.43
C MET A 440 1.98 31.51 -3.58
N ILE A 441 0.99 30.62 -3.62
CA ILE A 441 -0.42 31.03 -3.78
C ILE A 441 -0.95 31.75 -2.53
N ALA A 442 -0.58 31.28 -1.32
CA ALA A 442 -0.97 31.91 -0.07
C ALA A 442 -0.37 33.34 0.05
N GLY A 443 0.89 33.52 -0.36
CA GLY A 443 1.58 34.80 -0.36
C GLY A 443 1.02 35.78 -1.40
N ALA A 444 0.98 35.36 -2.67
CA ALA A 444 0.59 36.22 -3.77
C ALA A 444 -0.88 36.72 -3.72
N PHE A 445 -1.81 35.88 -3.18
CA PHE A 445 -3.26 36.18 -3.27
C PHE A 445 -3.97 36.30 -1.93
N PHE A 446 -3.40 35.73 -0.83
CA PHE A 446 -4.12 35.61 0.44
C PHE A 446 -3.32 36.13 1.64
N ASN A 447 -2.40 37.05 1.45
CA ASN A 447 -1.59 37.73 2.48
C ASN A 447 -0.95 36.71 3.47
N ASN A 448 -0.33 35.65 2.98
CA ASN A 448 0.26 34.57 3.77
C ASN A 448 -0.71 33.92 4.76
N SER A 449 -1.99 33.85 4.41
CA SER A 449 -3.00 33.26 5.28
C SER A 449 -2.76 31.75 5.51
N GLY A 450 -2.56 31.36 6.77
CA GLY A 450 -2.43 29.95 7.15
C GLY A 450 -3.66 29.09 6.81
N TRP A 451 -4.82 29.70 6.59
CA TRP A 451 -6.02 28.99 6.16
C TRP A 451 -5.87 28.35 4.80
N VAL A 452 -5.10 28.95 3.88
CA VAL A 452 -4.87 28.38 2.53
C VAL A 452 -4.08 27.08 2.66
N ALA A 453 -3.00 27.07 3.44
CA ALA A 453 -2.22 25.86 3.69
C ALA A 453 -3.06 24.78 4.37
N THR A 454 -3.80 25.14 5.41
CA THR A 454 -4.68 24.21 6.13
C THR A 454 -5.75 23.64 5.18
N SER A 455 -6.41 24.48 4.37
CA SER A 455 -7.43 24.05 3.42
C SER A 455 -6.89 23.08 2.37
N ALA A 456 -5.64 23.24 1.92
CA ALA A 456 -4.99 22.34 0.97
C ALA A 456 -4.90 20.89 1.53
N TYR A 457 -4.53 20.75 2.79
CA TYR A 457 -4.53 19.42 3.44
C TYR A 457 -5.94 18.84 3.56
N PHE A 458 -6.93 19.64 3.96
CA PHE A 458 -8.32 19.18 4.04
C PHE A 458 -8.89 18.78 2.68
N VAL A 459 -8.56 19.50 1.62
CA VAL A 459 -8.96 19.14 0.24
C VAL A 459 -8.35 17.79 -0.15
N GLY A 460 -7.07 17.56 0.16
CA GLY A 460 -6.41 16.26 -0.07
C GLY A 460 -7.10 15.11 0.67
N ILE A 461 -7.39 15.29 1.96
CA ILE A 461 -8.10 14.30 2.79
C ILE A 461 -9.51 14.06 2.25
N ALA A 462 -10.26 15.10 1.92
CA ALA A 462 -11.59 14.99 1.33
C ALA A 462 -11.56 14.23 -0.01
N ALA A 463 -10.57 14.50 -0.86
CA ALA A 463 -10.38 13.79 -2.12
C ALA A 463 -10.12 12.29 -1.89
N ILE A 464 -9.34 11.91 -0.88
CA ILE A 464 -9.11 10.50 -0.50
C ILE A 464 -10.41 9.83 -0.06
N ILE A 465 -11.14 10.45 0.86
CA ILE A 465 -12.39 9.91 1.40
C ILE A 465 -13.42 9.75 0.28
N CYS A 466 -13.65 10.79 -0.50
CA CYS A 466 -14.59 10.74 -1.62
C CYS A 466 -14.20 9.69 -2.66
N SER A 467 -12.92 9.61 -3.02
CA SER A 467 -12.40 8.60 -3.94
C SER A 467 -12.58 7.20 -3.39
N GLY A 468 -12.30 6.96 -2.10
CA GLY A 468 -12.52 5.68 -1.45
C GLY A 468 -13.97 5.23 -1.53
N ILE A 469 -14.92 6.12 -1.18
CA ILE A 469 -16.36 5.84 -1.23
C ILE A 469 -16.83 5.58 -2.68
N ILE A 470 -16.41 6.40 -3.63
CA ILE A 470 -16.85 6.28 -5.03
C ILE A 470 -16.27 5.03 -5.68
N LEU A 471 -14.96 4.80 -5.52
CA LEU A 471 -14.29 3.65 -6.13
C LEU A 471 -14.84 2.33 -5.57
N LYS A 472 -15.07 2.23 -4.25
CA LYS A 472 -15.68 1.04 -3.63
C LYS A 472 -17.03 0.68 -4.27
N LYS A 473 -17.81 1.68 -4.70
CA LYS A 473 -19.12 1.48 -5.34
C LYS A 473 -19.03 1.09 -6.82
N THR A 474 -17.85 0.99 -7.39
CA THR A 474 -17.63 0.53 -8.77
C THR A 474 -17.41 -0.98 -8.83
N LYS A 475 -17.79 -1.63 -9.93
CA LYS A 475 -17.57 -3.08 -10.12
C LYS A 475 -16.09 -3.50 -10.02
N MET A 476 -15.17 -2.60 -10.29
CA MET A 476 -13.73 -2.89 -10.30
C MET A 476 -13.14 -2.99 -8.89
N PHE A 477 -13.73 -2.30 -7.91
CA PHE A 477 -13.25 -2.20 -6.54
C PHE A 477 -14.32 -2.61 -5.51
N ALA A 478 -15.44 -3.18 -5.97
CA ALA A 478 -16.50 -3.68 -5.11
C ALA A 478 -15.98 -4.87 -4.27
N GLY A 479 -16.42 -4.95 -3.01
CA GLY A 479 -16.04 -5.97 -2.03
C GLY A 479 -15.74 -5.34 -0.67
N ASP A 480 -15.81 -6.13 0.38
CA ASP A 480 -15.48 -5.65 1.72
C ASP A 480 -13.96 -5.51 1.89
N PRO A 481 -13.51 -4.49 2.63
CA PRO A 481 -12.09 -4.36 2.94
C PRO A 481 -11.65 -5.57 3.76
N ALA A 482 -10.47 -6.10 3.44
CA ALA A 482 -9.91 -7.24 4.16
C ALA A 482 -9.92 -6.98 5.68
N PRO A 483 -10.34 -7.95 6.51
CA PRO A 483 -10.32 -7.78 7.95
C PRO A 483 -8.87 -7.51 8.40
N PHE A 484 -8.72 -6.53 9.29
CA PHE A 484 -7.42 -6.19 9.85
C PHE A 484 -7.02 -7.25 10.89
N VAL A 485 -6.47 -8.35 10.41
CA VAL A 485 -5.92 -9.42 11.25
C VAL A 485 -4.40 -9.24 11.29
N MET A 486 -3.91 -8.39 12.19
CA MET A 486 -2.48 -8.21 12.39
C MET A 486 -2.14 -8.32 13.87
N GLU A 487 -1.18 -9.20 14.19
CA GLU A 487 -0.57 -9.20 15.50
C GLU A 487 0.18 -7.90 15.70
N LEU A 488 -0.04 -7.25 16.84
CA LEU A 488 0.79 -6.14 17.24
C LEU A 488 2.14 -6.72 17.69
N PRO A 489 3.23 -6.55 16.93
CA PRO A 489 4.53 -7.08 17.30
C PRO A 489 4.98 -6.46 18.62
N ALA A 490 5.68 -7.20 19.49
CA ALA A 490 6.22 -6.62 20.71
C ALA A 490 7.14 -5.44 20.37
N TYR A 491 7.13 -4.38 21.20
CA TYR A 491 8.07 -3.28 21.02
C TYR A 491 9.51 -3.79 21.25
N HIS A 492 10.38 -3.41 20.34
CA HIS A 492 11.80 -3.67 20.47
C HIS A 492 12.61 -2.46 19.95
N TRP A 493 13.78 -2.26 20.53
CA TRP A 493 14.70 -1.25 20.03
C TRP A 493 15.28 -1.75 18.70
N PRO A 494 15.13 -0.98 17.61
CA PRO A 494 15.74 -1.36 16.35
C PRO A 494 17.26 -1.22 16.42
N THR A 495 17.97 -2.10 15.75
CA THR A 495 19.42 -1.97 15.61
C THR A 495 19.74 -0.81 14.68
N VAL A 496 20.72 0.01 15.05
CA VAL A 496 21.14 1.17 14.25
C VAL A 496 21.49 0.75 12.81
N GLY A 497 22.15 -0.40 12.65
CA GLY A 497 22.49 -0.93 11.33
C GLY A 497 21.29 -1.20 10.44
N ASN A 498 20.19 -1.71 10.99
CA ASN A 498 18.96 -1.98 10.20
C ASN A 498 18.28 -0.65 9.79
N VAL A 499 18.23 0.32 10.68
CA VAL A 499 17.66 1.64 10.39
C VAL A 499 18.47 2.34 9.28
N LEU A 500 19.80 2.38 9.41
CA LEU A 500 20.67 3.01 8.42
C LEU A 500 20.65 2.28 7.06
N ARG A 501 20.57 0.94 7.07
CA ARG A 501 20.43 0.17 5.82
C ARG A 501 19.09 0.48 5.13
N SER A 502 18.00 0.48 5.85
CA SER A 502 16.66 0.81 5.31
C SER A 502 16.62 2.25 4.79
N MET A 503 17.20 3.21 5.50
CA MET A 503 17.35 4.58 5.05
C MET A 503 18.14 4.65 3.74
N TRP A 504 19.32 4.00 3.68
CA TRP A 504 20.18 4.03 2.50
C TRP A 504 19.54 3.37 1.28
N GLU A 505 18.89 2.21 1.44
CA GLU A 505 18.20 1.53 0.33
C GLU A 505 17.09 2.40 -0.29
N ARG A 506 16.33 3.10 0.55
CA ARG A 506 15.28 4.03 0.10
C ARG A 506 15.89 5.28 -0.55
N GLY A 507 16.90 5.87 0.07
CA GLY A 507 17.63 7.04 -0.42
C GLY A 507 18.34 6.76 -1.74
N TRP A 508 19.08 5.66 -1.85
CA TRP A 508 19.77 5.27 -3.07
C TRP A 508 18.80 5.02 -4.25
N SER A 509 17.67 4.38 -3.95
CA SER A 509 16.60 4.19 -4.96
C SER A 509 16.07 5.54 -5.47
N PHE A 510 15.98 6.56 -4.63
CA PHE A 510 15.60 7.92 -5.03
C PHE A 510 16.71 8.59 -5.87
N ILE A 511 17.95 8.60 -5.40
CA ILE A 511 19.11 9.19 -6.11
C ILE A 511 19.27 8.60 -7.50
N LYS A 512 19.20 7.26 -7.62
CA LYS A 512 19.32 6.59 -8.92
C LYS A 512 18.24 7.00 -9.91
N LYS A 513 17.02 7.21 -9.46
CA LYS A 513 15.91 7.67 -10.31
C LYS A 513 16.03 9.15 -10.64
N ALA A 514 16.43 9.97 -9.67
CA ALA A 514 16.69 11.38 -9.87
C ALA A 514 17.77 11.57 -10.94
N GLY A 515 18.88 10.85 -10.84
CA GLY A 515 19.99 10.92 -11.80
C GLY A 515 19.70 10.38 -13.19
N THR A 516 18.53 9.80 -13.46
CA THR A 516 18.16 9.33 -14.80
C THR A 516 17.01 10.09 -15.41
N ILE A 517 15.81 9.98 -14.81
CA ILE A 517 14.58 10.54 -15.40
C ILE A 517 14.57 12.05 -15.26
N ILE A 518 14.96 12.58 -14.10
CA ILE A 518 14.92 14.01 -13.84
C ILE A 518 16.00 14.72 -14.67
N LEU A 519 17.22 14.18 -14.71
CA LEU A 519 18.29 14.68 -15.57
C LEU A 519 17.84 14.81 -17.03
N LEU A 520 17.25 13.74 -17.60
CA LEU A 520 16.76 13.81 -18.98
C LEU A 520 15.68 14.88 -19.16
N SER A 521 14.79 14.99 -18.18
CA SER A 521 13.69 15.94 -18.21
C SER A 521 14.18 17.41 -18.10
N THR A 522 15.19 17.68 -17.26
CA THR A 522 15.77 19.03 -17.14
C THR A 522 16.50 19.45 -18.41
N ILE A 523 17.22 18.53 -19.05
CA ILE A 523 17.85 18.78 -20.35
C ILE A 523 16.80 19.11 -21.42
N VAL A 524 15.72 18.33 -21.50
CA VAL A 524 14.64 18.57 -22.46
C VAL A 524 13.95 19.91 -22.20
N LEU A 525 13.65 20.23 -20.93
CA LEU A 525 13.04 21.51 -20.56
C LEU A 525 13.95 22.69 -20.91
N TRP A 526 15.23 22.60 -20.53
CA TRP A 526 16.21 23.63 -20.84
C TRP A 526 16.24 23.90 -22.34
N PHE A 527 16.29 22.81 -23.17
CA PHE A 527 16.26 22.95 -24.63
C PHE A 527 14.95 23.62 -25.12
N LEU A 528 13.79 23.18 -24.62
CA LEU A 528 12.50 23.74 -25.01
C LEU A 528 12.32 25.20 -24.60
N MET A 529 13.00 25.63 -23.52
CA MET A 529 12.95 27.03 -23.05
C MET A 529 13.90 27.96 -23.83
N ASN A 530 15.11 27.49 -24.13
CA ASN A 530 16.17 28.31 -24.67
C ASN A 530 16.23 28.30 -26.20
N PHE A 531 15.44 27.48 -26.88
CA PHE A 531 15.38 27.42 -28.33
C PHE A 531 13.99 27.77 -28.86
N GLY A 532 13.95 28.50 -29.95
CA GLY A 532 12.71 28.95 -30.58
C GLY A 532 12.88 29.42 -32.02
N TRP A 533 11.83 29.98 -32.57
CA TRP A 533 11.84 30.57 -33.90
C TRP A 533 11.69 32.10 -33.78
N THR A 534 12.78 32.80 -34.04
CA THR A 534 12.84 34.26 -34.12
C THR A 534 12.81 34.68 -35.60
N ASP A 535 12.75 36.02 -35.86
CA ASP A 535 12.78 36.60 -37.23
C ASP A 535 14.05 36.17 -38.03
N GLY A 536 15.12 35.73 -37.33
CA GLY A 536 16.37 35.23 -37.92
C GLY A 536 16.38 33.74 -38.24
N GLY A 537 15.30 32.98 -37.94
CA GLY A 537 15.22 31.52 -38.08
C GLY A 537 15.21 30.77 -36.76
N PHE A 538 15.48 29.46 -36.81
CA PHE A 538 15.54 28.63 -35.62
C PHE A 538 16.91 28.78 -34.93
N GLY A 539 16.92 29.18 -33.68
CA GLY A 539 18.14 29.38 -32.90
C GLY A 539 17.90 29.49 -31.40
N MET A 540 18.97 29.79 -30.67
CA MET A 540 18.90 30.10 -29.25
C MET A 540 18.26 31.46 -29.10
N ILE A 541 17.33 31.61 -28.18
CA ILE A 541 16.57 32.82 -27.90
C ILE A 541 17.12 33.55 -26.68
N GLU A 542 17.01 34.87 -26.65
CA GLU A 542 17.35 35.66 -25.48
C GLU A 542 16.22 35.59 -24.43
N ALA A 543 16.53 35.83 -23.17
CA ALA A 543 15.57 35.74 -22.06
C ALA A 543 14.32 36.64 -22.27
N GLU A 544 14.47 37.75 -22.98
CA GLU A 544 13.36 38.67 -23.30
C GLU A 544 12.39 38.10 -24.36
N GLN A 545 12.84 37.16 -25.17
CA GLN A 545 12.07 36.52 -26.27
C GLN A 545 11.45 35.17 -25.88
N LEU A 546 11.26 34.91 -24.58
CA LEU A 546 10.76 33.63 -24.07
C LEU A 546 9.40 33.21 -24.68
N ASN A 547 8.59 34.16 -25.12
CA ASN A 547 7.31 33.92 -25.84
C ASN A 547 7.49 33.21 -27.18
N GLU A 548 8.69 33.28 -27.79
CA GLU A 548 9.03 32.64 -29.06
C GLU A 548 9.62 31.23 -28.88
N SER A 549 9.84 30.84 -27.63
CA SER A 549 10.37 29.50 -27.29
C SER A 549 9.45 28.37 -27.76
N ILE A 550 10.06 27.22 -28.01
CA ILE A 550 9.31 25.98 -28.31
C ILE A 550 8.32 25.69 -27.19
N LEU A 551 8.75 25.90 -25.94
CA LEU A 551 7.93 25.66 -24.75
C LEU A 551 6.69 26.57 -24.70
N ALA A 552 6.84 27.87 -25.07
CA ALA A 552 5.73 28.81 -25.15
C ALA A 552 4.72 28.42 -26.24
N LYS A 553 5.20 27.95 -27.39
CA LYS A 553 4.31 27.47 -28.47
C LYS A 553 3.55 26.21 -28.07
N ILE A 554 4.22 25.25 -27.43
CA ILE A 554 3.56 24.07 -26.88
C ILE A 554 2.56 24.48 -25.80
N GLY A 555 2.96 25.33 -24.87
CA GLY A 555 2.09 25.83 -23.79
C GLY A 555 0.84 26.56 -24.36
N SER A 556 0.99 27.39 -25.37
CA SER A 556 -0.12 28.06 -26.01
C SER A 556 -1.05 27.09 -26.74
N ALA A 557 -0.50 26.06 -27.38
CA ALA A 557 -1.30 25.06 -28.07
C ALA A 557 -2.18 24.22 -27.12
N ILE A 558 -1.79 24.05 -25.86
CA ILE A 558 -2.55 23.32 -24.84
C ILE A 558 -3.31 24.20 -23.86
N ALA A 559 -3.01 25.49 -23.79
CA ALA A 559 -3.63 26.46 -22.86
C ALA A 559 -5.16 26.48 -22.94
N TRP A 560 -5.74 26.26 -24.14
CA TRP A 560 -7.18 26.21 -24.33
C TRP A 560 -7.88 25.11 -23.51
N ILE A 561 -7.19 23.98 -23.22
CA ILE A 561 -7.73 22.91 -22.39
C ILE A 561 -7.99 23.42 -20.96
N PHE A 562 -7.16 24.35 -20.50
CA PHE A 562 -7.23 24.91 -19.14
C PHE A 562 -8.02 26.25 -19.08
N ALA A 563 -8.47 26.74 -20.21
CA ALA A 563 -9.30 27.94 -20.24
C ALA A 563 -10.56 27.88 -19.35
N PRO A 564 -11.29 26.72 -19.27
CA PRO A 564 -12.43 26.59 -18.36
C PRO A 564 -12.08 26.69 -16.87
N LEU A 565 -10.80 26.47 -16.50
CA LEU A 565 -10.29 26.64 -15.14
C LEU A 565 -9.88 28.09 -14.81
N GLY A 566 -10.06 29.02 -15.76
CA GLY A 566 -9.72 30.43 -15.57
C GLY A 566 -8.25 30.78 -15.74
N TRP A 567 -7.44 29.89 -16.30
CA TRP A 567 -6.01 30.15 -16.50
C TRP A 567 -5.72 31.10 -17.66
N THR A 568 -6.71 31.49 -18.42
CA THR A 568 -6.62 32.49 -19.49
C THR A 568 -7.36 33.80 -19.17
N ALA A 569 -7.86 33.96 -17.94
CA ALA A 569 -8.81 35.01 -17.59
C ALA A 569 -8.25 36.45 -17.68
N LYS A 570 -6.93 36.64 -17.63
CA LYS A 570 -6.27 37.93 -17.74
C LYS A 570 -5.10 37.86 -18.71
N ALA A 571 -4.92 38.91 -19.49
CA ALA A 571 -3.73 39.23 -20.31
C ALA A 571 -3.30 38.20 -21.39
N GLY A 572 -4.06 37.13 -21.68
CA GLY A 572 -3.68 36.18 -22.73
C GLY A 572 -2.47 35.27 -22.38
N GLU A 573 -1.92 35.38 -21.17
CA GLU A 573 -0.70 34.66 -20.72
C GLU A 573 -0.99 33.33 -20.02
N GLY A 574 -2.16 32.73 -20.24
CA GLY A 574 -2.55 31.44 -19.65
C GLY A 574 -1.63 30.28 -19.99
N TRP A 575 -0.84 30.41 -21.05
CA TRP A 575 0.17 29.40 -21.41
C TRP A 575 1.25 29.27 -20.33
N LYS A 576 1.62 30.34 -19.62
CA LYS A 576 2.60 30.31 -18.52
C LYS A 576 2.14 29.35 -17.39
N MET A 577 0.84 29.43 -17.04
CA MET A 577 0.25 28.53 -16.04
C MET A 577 0.22 27.07 -16.49
N ALA A 578 -0.12 26.82 -17.76
CA ALA A 578 -0.12 25.49 -18.33
C ALA A 578 1.29 24.88 -18.34
N VAL A 579 2.29 25.65 -18.74
CA VAL A 579 3.70 25.23 -18.75
C VAL A 579 4.18 24.94 -17.32
N ALA A 580 3.95 25.84 -16.36
CA ALA A 580 4.35 25.64 -14.99
C ALA A 580 3.66 24.40 -14.35
N ALA A 581 2.39 24.12 -14.68
CA ALA A 581 1.73 22.90 -14.22
C ALA A 581 2.34 21.62 -14.82
N ILE A 582 2.78 21.68 -16.09
CA ILE A 582 3.44 20.55 -16.75
C ILE A 582 4.85 20.33 -16.20
N SER A 583 5.63 21.40 -15.99
CA SER A 583 6.94 21.29 -15.34
C SER A 583 6.83 20.66 -13.95
N GLY A 584 5.74 20.95 -13.23
CA GLY A 584 5.40 20.30 -11.97
C GLY A 584 5.11 18.80 -12.05
N LEU A 585 4.99 18.19 -13.23
CA LEU A 585 4.98 16.71 -13.37
C LEU A 585 6.38 16.14 -13.28
N ILE A 586 7.40 16.89 -13.59
CA ILE A 586 8.79 16.45 -13.46
C ILE A 586 9.14 16.44 -11.98
N ALA A 587 9.02 17.58 -11.33
CA ALA A 587 9.17 17.77 -9.90
C ALA A 587 8.24 18.91 -9.46
N LYS A 588 7.50 18.75 -8.37
CA LYS A 588 6.46 19.74 -7.98
C LYS A 588 7.04 21.09 -7.56
N GLU A 589 8.20 21.12 -7.00
CA GLU A 589 8.96 22.32 -6.66
C GLU A 589 9.29 23.17 -7.92
N ASN A 590 9.47 22.53 -9.07
CA ASN A 590 9.79 23.23 -10.32
C ASN A 590 8.66 24.18 -10.79
N VAL A 591 7.45 24.08 -10.25
CA VAL A 591 6.37 25.00 -10.58
C VAL A 591 6.77 26.44 -10.24
N VAL A 592 7.32 26.68 -9.05
CA VAL A 592 7.74 28.00 -8.58
C VAL A 592 8.93 28.50 -9.40
N ALA A 593 9.96 27.65 -9.55
CA ALA A 593 11.12 27.98 -10.35
C ALA A 593 10.76 28.29 -11.82
N THR A 594 9.83 27.54 -12.41
CA THR A 594 9.34 27.81 -13.77
C THR A 594 8.63 29.17 -13.87
N PHE A 595 7.79 29.53 -12.88
CA PHE A 595 7.19 30.88 -12.88
C PHE A 595 8.26 31.98 -12.75
N GLY A 596 9.28 31.77 -11.88
CA GLY A 596 10.40 32.69 -11.78
C GLY A 596 11.06 32.93 -13.15
N GLN A 597 11.41 31.86 -13.85
CA GLN A 597 12.00 31.94 -15.18
C GLN A 597 11.05 32.59 -16.21
N LEU A 598 9.73 32.24 -16.19
CA LEU A 598 8.72 32.80 -17.10
C LEU A 598 8.45 34.30 -16.85
N PHE A 599 8.84 34.83 -15.70
CA PHE A 599 8.78 36.26 -15.37
C PHE A 599 10.15 36.96 -15.43
N ASN A 600 11.18 36.26 -15.95
CA ASN A 600 12.55 36.76 -16.11
C ASN A 600 13.28 37.09 -14.78
N PHE A 601 12.99 36.30 -13.73
CA PHE A 601 13.77 36.30 -12.51
C PHE A 601 14.79 35.15 -12.57
N GLY A 602 16.07 35.43 -12.30
CA GLY A 602 17.16 34.46 -12.37
C GLY A 602 17.07 33.42 -11.22
N GLU A 603 17.25 33.87 -10.01
CA GLU A 603 17.03 33.08 -8.80
C GLU A 603 15.79 33.57 -8.08
N VAL A 604 15.00 32.65 -7.54
CA VAL A 604 13.77 32.96 -6.81
C VAL A 604 13.74 32.16 -5.51
N ALA A 605 13.20 32.77 -4.46
CA ALA A 605 12.97 32.10 -3.19
C ALA A 605 12.00 30.93 -3.34
N GLU A 606 12.00 30.00 -2.40
CA GLU A 606 11.12 28.81 -2.45
C GLU A 606 9.63 29.15 -2.55
N ASP A 607 9.22 30.30 -2.01
CA ASP A 607 7.84 30.81 -2.05
C ASP A 607 7.57 31.74 -3.25
N GLY A 608 8.58 32.07 -4.05
CA GLY A 608 8.48 32.93 -5.24
C GLY A 608 8.07 34.38 -4.93
N SER A 609 8.48 34.91 -3.77
CA SER A 609 8.08 36.25 -3.29
C SER A 609 8.42 37.35 -4.25
N GLU A 610 9.47 37.20 -5.07
CA GLU A 610 9.94 38.15 -6.05
C GLU A 610 8.92 38.45 -7.16
N PHE A 611 8.13 37.45 -7.56
CA PHE A 611 7.17 37.57 -8.66
C PHE A 611 5.70 37.54 -8.25
N TRP A 612 5.37 37.62 -6.96
CA TRP A 612 3.95 37.61 -6.51
C TRP A 612 3.09 38.66 -7.19
N THR A 613 3.64 39.87 -7.40
CA THR A 613 2.95 40.95 -8.09
C THR A 613 2.64 40.59 -9.55
N ASN A 614 3.60 39.97 -10.23
CA ASN A 614 3.44 39.55 -11.63
C ASN A 614 2.40 38.42 -11.72
N LEU A 615 2.43 37.50 -10.79
CA LEU A 615 1.47 36.38 -10.70
C LEU A 615 0.05 36.91 -10.44
N ALA A 616 -0.12 37.89 -9.55
CA ALA A 616 -1.40 38.53 -9.27
C ALA A 616 -1.96 39.36 -10.47
N ALA A 617 -1.09 39.78 -11.36
CA ALA A 617 -1.51 40.47 -12.59
C ALA A 617 -2.16 39.51 -13.61
N ILE A 618 -1.71 38.24 -13.69
CA ILE A 618 -2.19 37.27 -14.69
C ILE A 618 -3.30 36.37 -14.18
N MET A 619 -3.44 36.19 -12.87
CA MET A 619 -4.47 35.34 -12.26
C MET A 619 -5.48 36.10 -11.40
N THR A 620 -6.67 35.53 -11.25
CA THR A 620 -7.60 35.95 -10.19
C THR A 620 -7.40 35.09 -8.95
N PRO A 621 -7.73 35.55 -7.72
CA PRO A 621 -7.61 34.73 -6.51
C PRO A 621 -8.34 33.36 -6.60
N VAL A 622 -9.51 33.36 -7.26
CA VAL A 622 -10.29 32.13 -7.47
C VAL A 622 -9.57 31.15 -8.41
N ALA A 623 -9.01 31.68 -9.53
CA ALA A 623 -8.21 30.87 -10.45
C ALA A 623 -6.93 30.33 -9.78
N ALA A 624 -6.29 31.14 -8.96
CA ALA A 624 -5.08 30.77 -8.22
C ALA A 624 -5.37 29.63 -7.22
N TYR A 625 -6.47 29.71 -6.49
CA TYR A 625 -6.88 28.60 -5.60
C TYR A 625 -7.25 27.35 -6.40
N GLY A 626 -7.93 27.48 -7.54
CA GLY A 626 -8.17 26.38 -8.48
C GLY A 626 -6.87 25.76 -9.01
N TYR A 627 -5.87 26.59 -9.33
CA TYR A 627 -4.53 26.16 -9.75
C TYR A 627 -3.80 25.35 -8.65
N LEU A 628 -3.88 25.85 -7.40
CA LEU A 628 -3.35 25.13 -6.25
C LEU A 628 -3.98 23.75 -6.13
N VAL A 629 -5.31 23.65 -6.11
CA VAL A 629 -6.01 22.38 -5.95
C VAL A 629 -5.75 21.44 -7.12
N PHE A 630 -5.64 21.96 -8.35
CA PHE A 630 -5.24 21.14 -9.50
C PHE A 630 -3.86 20.50 -9.28
N ASN A 631 -2.86 21.29 -8.88
CA ASN A 631 -1.51 20.77 -8.63
C ASN A 631 -1.41 19.83 -7.43
N LEU A 632 -2.32 19.96 -6.46
CA LEU A 632 -2.42 19.02 -5.33
C LEU A 632 -2.94 17.64 -5.76
N LEU A 633 -3.98 17.62 -6.60
CA LEU A 633 -4.72 16.40 -6.93
C LEU A 633 -4.29 15.75 -8.23
N CYS A 634 -3.65 16.45 -9.16
CA CYS A 634 -3.20 15.88 -10.44
C CYS A 634 -2.10 14.83 -10.25
N ALA A 635 -1.70 14.20 -11.34
CA ALA A 635 -0.61 13.23 -11.34
C ALA A 635 0.60 13.76 -10.57
N PRO A 636 1.23 12.93 -9.73
CA PRO A 636 2.40 13.35 -8.96
C PRO A 636 3.64 13.48 -9.86
N CYS A 637 4.78 13.84 -9.27
CA CYS A 637 6.05 13.93 -9.99
C CYS A 637 6.44 12.58 -10.66
N PHE A 638 7.28 12.63 -11.69
CA PHE A 638 7.71 11.46 -12.45
C PHE A 638 8.31 10.37 -11.56
N ALA A 639 9.03 10.73 -10.50
CA ALA A 639 9.55 9.78 -9.54
C ALA A 639 8.44 8.96 -8.87
N ALA A 640 7.37 9.63 -8.44
CA ALA A 640 6.21 8.97 -7.83
C ALA A 640 5.37 8.20 -8.88
N MET A 641 5.23 8.72 -10.12
CA MET A 641 4.62 7.96 -11.22
C MET A 641 5.40 6.67 -11.52
N GLY A 642 6.74 6.72 -11.47
CA GLY A 642 7.60 5.53 -11.59
C GLY A 642 7.37 4.51 -10.45
N ALA A 643 7.10 4.98 -9.23
CA ALA A 643 6.70 4.11 -8.13
C ALA A 643 5.31 3.51 -8.36
N ILE A 644 4.32 4.31 -8.79
CA ILE A 644 2.97 3.85 -9.15
C ILE A 644 3.06 2.76 -10.24
N LYS A 645 3.82 2.99 -11.31
CA LYS A 645 4.02 2.00 -12.39
C LYS A 645 4.55 0.68 -11.87
N ARG A 646 5.53 0.73 -10.96
CA ARG A 646 6.14 -0.46 -10.38
C ARG A 646 5.19 -1.21 -9.45
N GLU A 647 4.49 -0.49 -8.56
CA GLU A 647 3.60 -1.12 -7.58
C GLU A 647 2.28 -1.61 -8.19
N MET A 648 1.80 -0.96 -9.26
CA MET A 648 0.64 -1.44 -10.05
C MET A 648 0.97 -2.69 -10.87
N ASN A 649 2.24 -2.87 -11.26
CA ASN A 649 2.74 -3.97 -12.09
C ASN A 649 1.87 -4.29 -13.34
N ASN A 650 1.10 -3.32 -13.83
CA ASN A 650 0.19 -3.44 -14.96
C ASN A 650 0.02 -2.09 -15.64
N ALA A 651 0.29 -2.02 -16.95
CA ALA A 651 0.21 -0.78 -17.70
C ALA A 651 -1.20 -0.18 -17.75
N LYS A 652 -2.26 -1.02 -17.82
CA LYS A 652 -3.65 -0.56 -17.85
C LYS A 652 -4.02 0.13 -16.53
N TRP A 653 -3.63 -0.45 -15.39
CA TRP A 653 -3.87 0.11 -14.07
C TRP A 653 -3.05 1.37 -13.81
N PHE A 654 -1.83 1.42 -14.32
CA PHE A 654 -1.00 2.63 -14.26
C PHE A 654 -1.68 3.80 -14.97
N TRP A 655 -2.05 3.63 -16.24
CA TRP A 655 -2.70 4.71 -17.00
C TRP A 655 -4.08 5.07 -16.45
N PHE A 656 -4.80 4.10 -15.92
CA PHE A 656 -6.06 4.35 -15.22
C PHE A 656 -5.85 5.21 -13.97
N ALA A 657 -4.82 4.92 -13.16
CA ALA A 657 -4.48 5.71 -11.97
C ALA A 657 -4.14 7.16 -12.33
N ILE A 658 -3.26 7.36 -13.32
CA ILE A 658 -2.85 8.70 -13.78
C ILE A 658 -4.05 9.46 -14.37
N GLY A 659 -4.84 8.81 -15.23
CA GLY A 659 -6.04 9.40 -15.81
C GLY A 659 -7.09 9.77 -14.75
N TYR A 660 -7.27 8.94 -13.73
CA TYR A 660 -8.16 9.22 -12.62
C TYR A 660 -7.70 10.45 -11.81
N GLN A 661 -6.42 10.53 -11.47
CA GLN A 661 -5.84 11.66 -10.72
C GLN A 661 -5.97 12.97 -11.51
N CYS A 662 -5.58 12.99 -12.78
CA CYS A 662 -5.70 14.17 -13.63
C CYS A 662 -7.17 14.58 -13.86
N GLY A 663 -8.06 13.62 -14.10
CA GLY A 663 -9.48 13.87 -14.30
C GLY A 663 -10.15 14.44 -13.05
N LEU A 664 -9.87 13.85 -11.86
CA LEU A 664 -10.38 14.37 -10.60
C LEU A 664 -9.88 15.79 -10.33
N ALA A 665 -8.58 16.04 -10.52
CA ALA A 665 -7.97 17.35 -10.34
C ALA A 665 -8.62 18.41 -11.23
N TYR A 666 -8.84 18.06 -12.50
CA TYR A 666 -9.47 18.96 -13.48
C TYR A 666 -10.93 19.27 -13.08
N ILE A 667 -11.72 18.26 -12.73
CA ILE A 667 -13.12 18.43 -12.32
C ILE A 667 -13.23 19.31 -11.07
N VAL A 668 -12.42 19.04 -10.06
CA VAL A 668 -12.47 19.80 -8.80
C VAL A 668 -12.02 21.26 -9.03
N ALA A 669 -10.93 21.46 -9.77
CA ALA A 669 -10.46 22.81 -10.08
C ALA A 669 -11.47 23.60 -10.92
N LEU A 670 -12.13 22.96 -11.90
CA LEU A 670 -13.22 23.54 -12.67
C LEU A 670 -14.37 23.99 -11.77
N CYS A 671 -14.83 23.13 -10.89
CA CYS A 671 -15.91 23.44 -9.96
C CYS A 671 -15.54 24.63 -9.06
N ILE A 672 -14.31 24.64 -8.51
CA ILE A 672 -13.82 25.73 -7.67
C ILE A 672 -13.82 27.05 -8.45
N TYR A 673 -13.27 27.06 -9.65
CA TYR A 673 -13.20 28.28 -10.45
C TYR A 673 -14.58 28.78 -10.87
N GLN A 674 -15.42 27.92 -11.45
CA GLN A 674 -16.71 28.34 -12.00
C GLN A 674 -17.70 28.76 -10.89
N VAL A 675 -17.76 28.02 -9.79
CA VAL A 675 -18.62 28.37 -8.66
C VAL A 675 -18.05 29.58 -7.90
N GLY A 676 -16.73 29.63 -7.71
CA GLY A 676 -16.08 30.74 -7.05
C GLY A 676 -16.26 32.08 -7.85
N THR A 677 -16.17 32.03 -9.19
CA THR A 677 -16.40 33.19 -10.05
C THR A 677 -17.87 33.65 -10.04
N LEU A 678 -18.80 32.69 -9.99
CA LEU A 678 -20.22 33.01 -9.80
C LEU A 678 -20.47 33.77 -8.49
N ILE A 679 -19.83 33.35 -7.39
CA ILE A 679 -20.02 33.97 -6.07
C ILE A 679 -19.33 35.34 -6.00
N THR A 680 -18.11 35.47 -6.56
CA THR A 680 -17.30 36.70 -6.42
C THR A 680 -17.60 37.78 -7.45
N VAL A 681 -17.92 37.41 -8.69
CA VAL A 681 -18.11 38.31 -9.83
C VAL A 681 -19.54 38.28 -10.36
N GLY A 682 -20.34 37.27 -10.01
CA GLY A 682 -21.72 37.12 -10.50
C GLY A 682 -21.83 36.63 -11.95
N THR A 683 -20.74 36.23 -12.60
CA THR A 683 -20.75 35.76 -13.98
C THR A 683 -21.32 34.36 -14.10
N PHE A 684 -22.37 34.20 -14.90
CA PHE A 684 -22.99 32.92 -15.19
C PHE A 684 -22.73 32.55 -16.66
N GLY A 685 -22.18 31.36 -16.90
CA GLY A 685 -21.85 30.89 -18.23
C GLY A 685 -22.03 29.40 -18.41
N VAL A 686 -21.74 28.89 -19.59
CA VAL A 686 -21.80 27.45 -19.91
C VAL A 686 -20.94 26.63 -18.94
N GLY A 687 -19.75 27.11 -18.57
CA GLY A 687 -18.86 26.49 -17.62
C GLY A 687 -19.50 26.32 -16.23
N THR A 688 -20.28 27.29 -15.78
CA THR A 688 -21.00 27.24 -14.50
C THR A 688 -22.07 26.14 -14.50
N VAL A 689 -22.82 26.02 -15.62
CA VAL A 689 -23.80 24.93 -15.76
C VAL A 689 -23.12 23.55 -15.71
N VAL A 690 -22.00 23.41 -16.43
CA VAL A 690 -21.22 22.17 -16.43
C VAL A 690 -20.71 21.85 -15.01
N ALA A 691 -20.21 22.85 -14.27
CA ALA A 691 -19.74 22.68 -12.91
C ALA A 691 -20.88 22.17 -11.98
N PHE A 692 -22.09 22.75 -12.07
CA PHE A 692 -23.23 22.28 -11.29
C PHE A 692 -23.64 20.84 -11.65
N LEU A 693 -23.64 20.49 -12.93
CA LEU A 693 -23.93 19.12 -13.37
C LEU A 693 -22.88 18.14 -12.83
N LEU A 694 -21.61 18.50 -12.84
CA LEU A 694 -20.53 17.68 -12.27
C LEU A 694 -20.66 17.55 -10.76
N ILE A 695 -21.00 18.61 -10.04
CA ILE A 695 -21.25 18.55 -8.58
C ILE A 695 -22.43 17.63 -8.27
N ILE A 696 -23.55 17.75 -9.01
CA ILE A 696 -24.71 16.86 -8.84
C ILE A 696 -24.32 15.42 -9.15
N GLY A 697 -23.58 15.19 -10.23
CA GLY A 697 -23.07 13.86 -10.57
C GLY A 697 -22.15 13.27 -9.50
N PHE A 698 -21.29 14.10 -8.92
CA PHE A 698 -20.38 13.70 -7.84
C PHE A 698 -21.15 13.36 -6.56
N ILE A 699 -22.13 14.18 -6.19
CA ILE A 699 -23.05 13.92 -5.06
C ILE A 699 -23.83 12.62 -5.31
N TYR A 700 -24.36 12.43 -6.52
CA TYR A 700 -25.03 11.17 -6.88
C TYR A 700 -24.12 9.95 -6.73
N LEU A 701 -22.86 10.04 -7.16
CA LEU A 701 -21.88 8.95 -7.01
C LEU A 701 -21.53 8.67 -5.55
N LEU A 702 -21.49 9.71 -4.69
CA LEU A 702 -21.26 9.58 -3.26
C LEU A 702 -22.42 8.88 -2.54
N PHE A 703 -23.66 9.22 -2.89
CA PHE A 703 -24.86 8.70 -2.20
C PHE A 703 -25.49 7.50 -2.92
N ARG A 704 -25.02 7.15 -4.12
CA ARG A 704 -25.48 5.94 -4.82
C ARG A 704 -25.36 4.73 -3.88
N PRO A 705 -26.43 3.90 -3.75
CA PRO A 705 -26.38 2.71 -2.92
C PRO A 705 -25.24 1.80 -3.38
N TYR A 706 -24.56 1.19 -2.43
CA TYR A 706 -23.56 0.15 -2.67
C TYR A 706 -24.27 -0.97 -3.44
N LYS A 707 -23.82 -1.27 -4.67
CA LYS A 707 -24.15 -2.54 -5.28
C LYS A 707 -23.20 -3.54 -4.65
N GLU A 708 -23.71 -4.38 -3.77
CA GLU A 708 -23.01 -5.60 -3.41
C GLU A 708 -22.41 -6.19 -4.69
N SER A 709 -21.13 -6.46 -4.66
CA SER A 709 -20.53 -7.20 -5.76
C SER A 709 -21.35 -8.47 -5.84
N ASN A 710 -21.85 -8.81 -7.04
CA ASN A 710 -22.52 -10.09 -7.29
C ASN A 710 -21.56 -11.27 -7.10
N THR A 711 -20.63 -11.18 -6.17
CA THR A 711 -19.66 -12.22 -5.81
C THR A 711 -20.34 -13.37 -5.09
N LEU A 712 -21.63 -13.31 -4.77
CA LEU A 712 -22.32 -14.45 -4.15
C LEU A 712 -23.85 -14.44 -4.34
N LYS A 713 -24.35 -13.79 -5.37
CA LYS A 713 -25.53 -14.37 -5.97
C LYS A 713 -25.01 -15.55 -6.81
N PHE A 714 -25.04 -16.74 -6.22
CA PHE A 714 -25.06 -17.97 -6.98
C PHE A 714 -25.99 -17.71 -8.16
N ASP A 715 -25.42 -17.52 -9.34
CA ASP A 715 -26.23 -17.35 -10.53
C ASP A 715 -26.86 -18.72 -10.78
N ALA A 716 -28.07 -18.92 -10.26
CA ALA A 716 -28.87 -20.10 -10.51
C ALA A 716 -29.07 -20.36 -12.04
N LYS A 717 -28.60 -19.42 -12.87
CA LYS A 717 -28.58 -19.58 -14.34
C LYS A 717 -27.34 -20.31 -14.86
N LYS A 718 -26.25 -20.49 -14.09
CA LYS A 718 -25.13 -21.32 -14.53
C LYS A 718 -25.33 -22.81 -14.22
N THR A 719 -26.25 -23.14 -13.32
CA THR A 719 -26.54 -24.51 -12.91
C THR A 719 -27.38 -25.28 -13.94
N VAL A 720 -27.88 -24.66 -15.00
CA VAL A 720 -28.82 -25.31 -15.95
C VAL A 720 -28.25 -25.44 -17.38
N SER A 721 -27.06 -24.99 -17.69
CA SER A 721 -26.52 -25.08 -19.06
C SER A 721 -25.35 -26.05 -19.25
N ALA A 722 -25.20 -27.05 -18.38
CA ALA A 722 -24.35 -28.21 -18.63
C ALA A 722 -25.27 -29.43 -18.86
N LYS A 723 -25.90 -29.47 -20.00
CA LYS A 723 -26.42 -30.69 -20.61
C LYS A 723 -25.69 -30.92 -21.91
#